data_bd6c23c3b89892a2bec92ab01e242e3c
#
_entry.id   bd6c23c3b89892a2bec92ab01e242e3c
#
_cell.length_a   1.000
_cell.length_b   1.000
_cell.length_c   1.000
_cell.angle_alpha   90.00
_cell.angle_beta   90.00
_cell.angle_gamma   90.00
#
_symmetry.space_group_name_H-M   'P 1'
#
loop_
_entity.id
_entity.type
_entity.pdbx_description
1 polymer ?
#
loop_
_entity_poly.entity_id
_entity_poly.type
_entity_poly.pdbx_seq_one_letter_code
_entity_poly.pdbx_strand_id
1 'polypeptide(L)'
;MSLAQTHLIDTTSGPAIRIDSSVVSDRLPIFRKPNLYLYTPERAAAIVSVIGEPDVLRQITTLPGVSSGVEGSLGLFVRGGNAGNSRVEYEGVPVYGTSHLLGLFSSFSPDMISITDFRTGGIEASSGDITSSLMRIKSKSGKLMSSSWNLSLSPYMTSLYLETPGKKGKTDYRVAGRFSPLPLIAGIITGSDEDYAKINGLMHDWATTVERRVNDKSVIKLTGLFSQDRLNVKYDASGALMQNISGMARLDFRSSLSSRTEFDVYGYYTFSNVLQNQDYYRGGKKNSSYSMSCDWVETGVKSLVGHKLSSHLDVTGGMEAKMFMKALSGAMFADLNFHNSKWDVMAGYRQILYHYEEWTTTGFDAHLRVDRTLTKNLGIEVAADRMSQYMHVLEGLPTGWAMNIMSPAGKDFKPEISGQIYAGLFWHKDARLKLLGETAFHLNAGVYAREMDGMISYKSSINMFRITEDTWEDEIESGSGRSKGLEVSGSMSSERLSMNVAYTLSKTDREYPSINDGERFPFKFDRPHILNFQSDLTTRKRVRGEQHLGIVLSFYSGNLMTVQKSQYLGVKPPYWDTGLSGMYSDKFQDNIYDRMEMTSVNGHRMKAYFRLDVAYTFKFLRKRSTHDLTVSVFNVTNRHNPYLIYNDYGTWKQISIMPVMPSVRWSAKF
;
A
#
# COMPACT_ATOMS: atom_id res chain seq x y z
N MET A 1 -25.94 -6.06 -35.99
CA MET A 1 -24.53 -6.25 -36.38
C MET A 1 -23.77 -6.59 -35.11
N SER A 2 -23.24 -7.80 -35.12
CA SER A 2 -22.65 -8.52 -33.99
C SER A 2 -21.44 -7.78 -33.41
N LEU A 3 -21.49 -7.42 -32.12
CA LEU A 3 -20.34 -7.05 -31.32
C LEU A 3 -19.54 -8.32 -31.03
N ALA A 4 -18.35 -8.39 -31.59
CA ALA A 4 -17.40 -9.44 -31.32
C ALA A 4 -17.13 -9.56 -29.84
N GLN A 5 -17.52 -10.65 -29.23
CA GLN A 5 -17.09 -11.07 -27.91
C GLN A 5 -15.59 -11.35 -27.95
N THR A 6 -14.78 -10.43 -27.45
CA THR A 6 -13.40 -10.74 -27.13
C THR A 6 -13.42 -11.53 -25.82
N HIS A 7 -13.35 -12.84 -25.92
CA HIS A 7 -13.06 -13.72 -24.79
C HIS A 7 -11.63 -13.42 -24.32
N LEU A 8 -11.50 -12.60 -23.29
CA LEU A 8 -10.30 -12.57 -22.44
C LEU A 8 -10.35 -13.80 -21.54
N ILE A 9 -10.07 -14.96 -22.12
CA ILE A 9 -9.68 -16.14 -21.34
C ILE A 9 -8.20 -15.90 -21.01
N ASP A 10 -7.94 -15.35 -19.83
CA ASP A 10 -6.59 -15.32 -19.27
C ASP A 10 -6.26 -16.73 -18.77
N THR A 11 -5.58 -17.52 -19.61
CA THR A 11 -5.14 -18.90 -19.33
C THR A 11 -3.80 -18.92 -18.57
N THR A 12 -3.35 -17.82 -17.99
CA THR A 12 -1.96 -17.66 -17.49
C THR A 12 -1.87 -17.26 -16.02
N SER A 13 -2.82 -17.57 -15.18
CA SER A 13 -2.68 -17.25 -13.76
C SER A 13 -3.01 -18.47 -12.92
N GLY A 14 -2.26 -18.63 -11.82
CA GLY A 14 -2.58 -19.55 -10.72
C GLY A 14 -4.07 -19.54 -10.37
N PRO A 15 -4.59 -20.25 -9.35
CA PRO A 15 -5.99 -20.64 -9.25
C PRO A 15 -6.91 -19.55 -9.77
N ALA A 16 -7.53 -19.81 -10.92
CA ALA A 16 -8.21 -18.81 -11.73
C ALA A 16 -9.24 -18.07 -10.87
N ILE A 17 -9.02 -16.78 -10.65
CA ILE A 17 -10.11 -15.91 -10.22
C ILE A 17 -11.11 -15.97 -11.37
N ARG A 18 -12.16 -16.78 -11.24
CA ARG A 18 -13.27 -16.78 -12.19
C ARG A 18 -13.91 -15.40 -12.16
N ILE A 19 -13.50 -14.55 -13.06
CA ILE A 19 -14.27 -13.36 -13.39
C ILE A 19 -15.41 -13.86 -14.27
N ASP A 20 -16.60 -13.95 -13.67
CA ASP A 20 -17.80 -14.20 -14.48
C ASP A 20 -17.86 -13.16 -15.58
N SER A 21 -17.97 -13.63 -16.83
CA SER A 21 -17.92 -12.83 -18.06
C SER A 21 -19.12 -11.89 -18.26
N SER A 22 -19.89 -11.58 -17.21
CA SER A 22 -21.00 -10.64 -17.30
C SER A 22 -20.48 -9.22 -17.26
N VAL A 23 -20.51 -8.56 -18.42
CA VAL A 23 -20.38 -7.11 -18.67
C VAL A 23 -19.55 -6.36 -17.62
N VAL A 24 -18.25 -6.36 -17.83
CA VAL A 24 -17.33 -5.49 -17.11
C VAL A 24 -17.53 -4.08 -17.64
N SER A 25 -18.26 -3.25 -16.92
CA SER A 25 -18.27 -1.82 -17.17
C SER A 25 -16.89 -1.26 -16.81
N ASP A 26 -16.20 -0.64 -17.77
CA ASP A 26 -14.75 -0.44 -17.80
C ASP A 26 -14.21 0.66 -16.86
N ARG A 27 -14.96 1.18 -15.88
CA ARG A 27 -14.59 2.48 -15.31
C ARG A 27 -14.33 2.57 -13.82
N LEU A 28 -14.76 1.62 -12.96
CA LEU A 28 -14.52 1.70 -11.50
C LEU A 28 -14.33 0.33 -10.85
N PRO A 29 -13.77 0.26 -9.60
CA PRO A 29 -13.58 -1.00 -8.90
C PRO A 29 -14.88 -1.79 -8.80
N ILE A 30 -14.79 -3.10 -9.00
CA ILE A 30 -15.94 -3.97 -8.87
C ILE A 30 -16.05 -4.34 -7.39
N PHE A 31 -16.99 -3.75 -6.69
CA PHE A 31 -17.39 -4.17 -5.34
C PHE A 31 -18.33 -5.39 -5.42
N ARG A 32 -17.91 -6.47 -6.07
CA ARG A 32 -18.78 -7.63 -6.23
C ARG A 32 -18.96 -8.42 -4.96
N LYS A 33 -17.91 -8.45 -4.11
CA LYS A 33 -17.88 -9.16 -2.83
C LYS A 33 -17.23 -8.28 -1.77
N PRO A 34 -17.62 -8.39 -0.50
CA PRO A 34 -17.18 -7.47 0.53
C PRO A 34 -15.67 -7.42 0.77
N ASN A 35 -14.97 -8.56 0.74
CA ASN A 35 -13.55 -8.62 1.08
C ASN A 35 -12.63 -8.72 -0.14
N LEU A 36 -13.16 -8.58 -1.36
CA LEU A 36 -12.40 -8.67 -2.60
C LEU A 36 -12.67 -7.48 -3.51
N TYR A 37 -11.62 -6.74 -3.82
CA TYR A 37 -11.67 -5.56 -4.70
C TYR A 37 -10.73 -5.77 -5.89
N LEU A 38 -11.26 -5.61 -7.10
CA LEU A 38 -10.52 -5.80 -8.34
C LEU A 38 -10.35 -4.47 -9.08
N TYR A 39 -9.13 -4.19 -9.49
CA TYR A 39 -8.76 -2.99 -10.24
C TYR A 39 -8.06 -3.33 -11.54
N THR A 40 -8.39 -2.59 -12.59
CA THR A 40 -7.63 -2.56 -13.83
C THR A 40 -7.06 -1.15 -14.07
N PRO A 41 -5.96 -0.99 -14.81
CA PRO A 41 -5.36 0.33 -15.09
C PRO A 41 -6.29 1.27 -15.84
N GLU A 42 -7.11 0.75 -16.75
CA GLU A 42 -8.10 1.53 -17.49
C GLU A 42 -9.12 2.19 -16.56
N ARG A 43 -9.48 1.51 -15.49
CA ARG A 43 -10.35 2.04 -14.43
C ARG A 43 -9.61 3.00 -13.52
N ALA A 44 -8.33 2.72 -13.25
CA ALA A 44 -7.49 3.60 -12.47
C ALA A 44 -7.28 4.96 -13.16
N ALA A 45 -7.16 4.97 -14.47
CA ALA A 45 -6.98 6.20 -15.26
C ALA A 45 -8.23 7.09 -15.30
N ALA A 46 -9.43 6.52 -15.10
CA ALA A 46 -10.69 7.26 -15.07
C ALA A 46 -10.91 8.02 -13.75
N ILE A 47 -10.20 7.65 -12.70
CA ILE A 47 -10.34 8.28 -11.39
C ILE A 47 -9.23 9.31 -11.21
N VAL A 48 -9.58 10.46 -10.67
CA VAL A 48 -8.61 11.50 -10.29
C VAL A 48 -7.65 10.89 -9.27
N SER A 49 -6.43 10.66 -9.71
CA SER A 49 -5.36 10.28 -8.78
C SER A 49 -4.62 11.50 -8.28
N VAL A 50 -3.67 11.30 -7.38
CA VAL A 50 -2.85 12.40 -6.87
C VAL A 50 -2.19 13.12 -8.04
N ILE A 51 -2.51 14.40 -8.19
CA ILE A 51 -1.87 15.30 -9.16
C ILE A 51 -2.04 14.81 -10.62
N GLY A 52 -3.16 14.14 -10.95
CA GLY A 52 -3.47 13.71 -12.31
C GLY A 52 -2.77 12.42 -12.78
N GLU A 53 -1.94 11.80 -11.96
CA GLU A 53 -1.27 10.55 -12.31
C GLU A 53 -2.08 9.33 -11.84
N PRO A 54 -2.33 8.32 -12.68
CA PRO A 54 -2.95 7.08 -12.26
C PRO A 54 -2.07 6.35 -11.24
N ASP A 55 -2.67 5.94 -10.11
CA ASP A 55 -1.94 5.28 -9.04
C ASP A 55 -2.78 4.19 -8.37
N VAL A 56 -2.31 2.94 -8.41
CA VAL A 56 -3.07 1.79 -7.91
C VAL A 56 -3.13 1.75 -6.38
N LEU A 57 -2.07 2.14 -5.67
CA LEU A 57 -2.08 2.18 -4.21
C LEU A 57 -3.03 3.26 -3.68
N ARG A 58 -3.03 4.43 -4.31
CA ARG A 58 -3.95 5.51 -3.95
C ARG A 58 -5.41 5.12 -4.11
N GLN A 59 -5.70 4.28 -5.08
CA GLN A 59 -7.06 3.77 -5.28
C GLN A 59 -7.49 2.84 -4.15
N ILE A 60 -6.58 1.97 -3.70
CA ILE A 60 -6.83 1.08 -2.56
C ILE A 60 -7.16 1.88 -1.29
N THR A 61 -6.54 3.04 -1.06
CA THR A 61 -6.83 3.88 0.12
C THR A 61 -8.24 4.48 0.13
N THR A 62 -8.99 4.38 -0.95
CA THR A 62 -10.40 4.82 -1.01
C THR A 62 -11.41 3.71 -0.69
N LEU A 63 -10.95 2.49 -0.42
CA LEU A 63 -11.79 1.35 -0.07
C LEU A 63 -12.27 1.39 1.39
N PRO A 64 -13.38 0.72 1.71
CA PRO A 64 -13.82 0.58 3.09
C PRO A 64 -12.80 -0.23 3.90
N GLY A 65 -12.66 0.08 5.18
CA GLY A 65 -11.70 -0.58 6.08
C GLY A 65 -10.24 -0.17 5.86
N VAL A 66 -9.96 0.67 4.86
CA VAL A 66 -8.60 1.11 4.53
C VAL A 66 -8.40 2.58 4.91
N SER A 67 -7.34 2.85 5.64
CA SER A 67 -6.89 4.21 5.96
C SER A 67 -5.53 4.47 5.32
N SER A 68 -5.37 5.62 4.68
CA SER A 68 -4.04 6.15 4.40
C SER A 68 -3.44 6.68 5.70
N GLY A 69 -2.16 6.56 5.92
CA GLY A 69 -1.48 7.18 7.04
C GLY A 69 -1.66 8.70 7.07
N VAL A 70 -0.63 9.44 7.37
CA VAL A 70 -0.57 10.91 7.17
C VAL A 70 -0.30 11.23 5.71
N GLU A 71 -0.58 12.46 5.28
CA GLU A 71 -0.10 12.95 3.97
C GLU A 71 1.42 12.75 3.89
N GLY A 72 1.91 12.29 2.76
CA GLY A 72 3.32 11.96 2.61
C GLY A 72 3.69 10.54 3.06
N SER A 73 2.73 9.67 3.36
CA SER A 73 2.95 8.25 3.62
C SER A 73 1.97 7.38 2.83
N LEU A 74 2.46 6.37 2.11
CA LEU A 74 1.63 5.35 1.45
C LEU A 74 1.59 4.03 2.24
N GLY A 75 1.39 4.11 3.56
CA GLY A 75 1.07 2.93 4.34
C GLY A 75 -0.37 2.47 4.09
N LEU A 76 -0.59 1.17 3.95
CA LEU A 76 -1.92 0.56 3.92
C LEU A 76 -2.29 0.13 5.34
N PHE A 77 -3.07 0.95 6.03
CA PHE A 77 -3.59 0.65 7.36
C PHE A 77 -4.98 0.05 7.23
N VAL A 78 -5.08 -1.27 7.34
CA VAL A 78 -6.31 -1.99 7.05
C VAL A 78 -6.87 -2.60 8.32
N ARG A 79 -8.13 -2.27 8.65
CA ARG A 79 -8.84 -2.78 9.84
C ARG A 79 -7.98 -2.71 11.09
N GLY A 80 -7.32 -1.57 11.30
CA GLY A 80 -6.48 -1.32 12.47
C GLY A 80 -5.11 -1.98 12.48
N GLY A 81 -4.67 -2.64 11.41
CA GLY A 81 -3.30 -3.11 11.26
C GLY A 81 -2.32 -1.96 11.01
N ASN A 82 -1.05 -2.16 11.31
CA ASN A 82 0.05 -1.28 10.91
C ASN A 82 0.31 -1.41 9.41
N ALA A 83 1.06 -0.47 8.83
CA ALA A 83 1.44 -0.53 7.41
C ALA A 83 2.20 -1.82 7.06
N GLY A 84 3.07 -2.29 7.95
CA GLY A 84 3.82 -3.53 7.78
C GLY A 84 3.02 -4.82 7.90
N ASN A 85 1.77 -4.76 8.37
CA ASN A 85 0.88 -5.93 8.45
C ASN A 85 0.16 -6.25 7.13
N SER A 86 0.17 -5.32 6.19
CA SER A 86 -0.39 -5.48 4.85
C SER A 86 0.71 -5.83 3.85
N ARG A 87 0.51 -6.90 3.10
CA ARG A 87 1.48 -7.36 2.10
C ARG A 87 1.11 -6.87 0.72
N VAL A 88 2.08 -6.30 0.02
CA VAL A 88 1.97 -5.94 -1.39
C VAL A 88 2.85 -6.89 -2.19
N GLU A 89 2.25 -7.59 -3.13
CA GLU A 89 2.93 -8.53 -4.01
C GLU A 89 2.84 -8.07 -5.48
N TYR A 90 3.97 -8.11 -6.17
CA TYR A 90 4.03 -7.98 -7.62
C TYR A 90 4.35 -9.35 -8.23
N GLU A 91 3.43 -9.91 -9.00
CA GLU A 91 3.54 -11.29 -9.51
C GLU A 91 3.78 -12.34 -8.40
N GLY A 92 3.17 -12.18 -7.22
CA GLY A 92 3.35 -13.09 -6.08
C GLY A 92 4.69 -12.96 -5.34
N VAL A 93 5.49 -11.96 -5.64
CA VAL A 93 6.74 -11.63 -4.93
C VAL A 93 6.50 -10.40 -4.05
N PRO A 94 6.86 -10.42 -2.76
CA PRO A 94 6.70 -9.26 -1.89
C PRO A 94 7.55 -8.08 -2.37
N VAL A 95 6.97 -6.89 -2.32
CA VAL A 95 7.66 -5.62 -2.61
C VAL A 95 7.62 -4.75 -1.37
N TYR A 96 8.79 -4.39 -0.84
CA TYR A 96 8.93 -3.64 0.40
C TYR A 96 9.00 -2.13 0.19
N GLY A 97 9.61 -1.65 -0.89
CA GLY A 97 9.63 -0.25 -1.29
C GLY A 97 8.48 0.08 -2.25
N THR A 98 7.28 0.29 -1.73
CA THR A 98 6.06 0.43 -2.54
C THR A 98 5.76 1.84 -3.00
N SER A 99 6.52 2.85 -2.53
CA SER A 99 6.18 4.25 -2.77
C SER A 99 7.38 5.16 -3.01
N HIS A 100 7.13 6.23 -3.72
CA HIS A 100 8.05 7.32 -4.05
C HIS A 100 7.68 8.63 -3.37
N LEU A 101 8.67 9.53 -3.22
CA LEU A 101 8.51 10.90 -2.75
C LEU A 101 7.61 10.98 -1.52
N LEU A 102 8.02 10.33 -0.44
CA LEU A 102 7.26 10.32 0.83
C LEU A 102 5.81 9.83 0.65
N GLY A 103 5.60 8.87 -0.24
CA GLY A 103 4.28 8.31 -0.46
C GLY A 103 3.36 9.10 -1.41
N LEU A 104 3.90 9.99 -2.24
CA LEU A 104 3.10 10.68 -3.25
C LEU A 104 2.66 9.75 -4.38
N PHE A 105 3.54 8.86 -4.82
CA PHE A 105 3.30 7.92 -5.91
C PHE A 105 3.68 6.50 -5.50
N SER A 106 3.01 5.51 -6.06
CA SER A 106 3.45 4.12 -5.95
C SER A 106 4.63 3.82 -6.89
N SER A 107 5.45 2.84 -6.54
CA SER A 107 6.55 2.34 -7.38
C SER A 107 6.09 1.41 -8.52
N PHE A 108 4.78 1.34 -8.79
CA PHE A 108 4.21 0.46 -9.81
C PHE A 108 3.73 1.26 -11.03
N SER A 109 4.31 0.98 -12.20
CA SER A 109 3.85 1.57 -13.46
C SER A 109 2.45 1.06 -13.84
N PRO A 110 1.43 1.92 -13.97
CA PRO A 110 0.09 1.49 -14.35
C PRO A 110 0.05 0.79 -15.72
N ASP A 111 0.93 1.18 -16.64
CA ASP A 111 0.99 0.60 -17.99
C ASP A 111 1.44 -0.86 -18.00
N MET A 112 2.16 -1.32 -16.98
CA MET A 112 2.58 -2.71 -16.83
C MET A 112 1.54 -3.60 -16.16
N ILE A 113 0.57 -3.00 -15.46
CA ILE A 113 -0.41 -3.75 -14.67
C ILE A 113 -1.53 -4.27 -15.57
N SER A 114 -1.92 -5.53 -15.42
CA SER A 114 -3.13 -6.09 -16.00
C SER A 114 -4.31 -5.99 -15.05
N ILE A 115 -4.10 -6.44 -13.82
CA ILE A 115 -5.12 -6.43 -12.77
C ILE A 115 -4.45 -6.36 -11.40
N THR A 116 -5.12 -5.74 -10.46
CA THR A 116 -4.77 -5.75 -9.04
C THR A 116 -5.95 -6.32 -8.27
N ASP A 117 -5.72 -7.33 -7.45
CA ASP A 117 -6.68 -7.77 -6.46
C ASP A 117 -6.23 -7.33 -5.06
N PHE A 118 -7.19 -6.88 -4.28
CA PHE A 118 -6.97 -6.48 -2.90
C PHE A 118 -7.96 -7.20 -1.99
N ARG A 119 -7.42 -7.86 -0.96
CA ARG A 119 -8.20 -8.65 -0.01
C ARG A 119 -8.01 -8.16 1.41
N THR A 120 -9.11 -7.99 2.10
CA THR A 120 -9.15 -7.59 3.51
C THR A 120 -9.56 -8.72 4.45
N GLY A 121 -9.85 -9.91 3.90
CA GLY A 121 -10.17 -11.14 4.62
C GLY A 121 -10.48 -12.28 3.64
N GLY A 122 -10.52 -13.51 4.13
CA GLY A 122 -10.69 -14.71 3.30
C GLY A 122 -9.52 -14.88 2.34
N ILE A 123 -8.29 -14.68 2.82
CA ILE A 123 -7.05 -14.75 2.05
C ILE A 123 -6.72 -16.23 1.81
N GLU A 124 -6.18 -16.57 0.65
CA GLU A 124 -5.77 -17.94 0.33
C GLU A 124 -4.51 -18.33 1.12
N ALA A 125 -4.43 -19.58 1.57
CA ALA A 125 -3.30 -20.13 2.32
C ALA A 125 -1.99 -20.20 1.52
N SER A 126 -2.08 -20.04 0.20
CA SER A 126 -0.92 -19.86 -0.67
C SER A 126 -0.13 -18.58 -0.36
N SER A 127 -0.73 -17.55 0.25
CA SER A 127 -0.07 -16.33 0.69
C SER A 127 0.12 -16.34 2.20
N GLY A 128 1.32 -16.03 2.68
CA GLY A 128 1.68 -16.00 4.10
C GLY A 128 2.47 -14.75 4.47
N ASP A 129 2.93 -14.65 5.73
CA ASP A 129 3.57 -13.47 6.31
C ASP A 129 2.69 -12.21 6.20
N ILE A 130 1.45 -12.35 6.59
CA ILE A 130 0.43 -11.31 6.53
C ILE A 130 -0.35 -11.38 7.83
N THR A 131 -0.64 -10.26 8.43
CA THR A 131 -1.55 -10.21 9.58
C THR A 131 -2.74 -9.28 9.34
N SER A 132 -2.84 -8.62 8.15
CA SER A 132 -3.90 -7.68 7.84
C SER A 132 -4.54 -7.89 6.47
N SER A 133 -3.92 -7.43 5.41
CA SER A 133 -4.48 -7.47 4.05
C SER A 133 -3.44 -7.88 3.02
N LEU A 134 -3.92 -8.32 1.87
CA LEU A 134 -3.09 -8.71 0.74
C LEU A 134 -3.49 -7.92 -0.50
N MET A 135 -2.50 -7.27 -1.11
CA MET A 135 -2.61 -6.65 -2.42
C MET A 135 -1.74 -7.42 -3.41
N ARG A 136 -2.34 -7.98 -4.43
CA ARG A 136 -1.62 -8.68 -5.51
C ARG A 136 -1.72 -7.90 -6.81
N ILE A 137 -0.58 -7.53 -7.36
CA ILE A 137 -0.46 -6.83 -8.64
C ILE A 137 0.04 -7.84 -9.67
N LYS A 138 -0.72 -8.03 -10.74
CA LYS A 138 -0.33 -8.86 -11.88
C LYS A 138 0.09 -7.97 -13.05
N SER A 139 1.23 -8.28 -13.64
CA SER A 139 1.68 -7.60 -14.85
C SER A 139 0.94 -8.09 -16.09
N LYS A 140 0.96 -7.30 -17.15
CA LYS A 140 0.45 -7.72 -18.46
C LYS A 140 1.19 -8.95 -18.95
N SER A 141 0.46 -9.89 -19.50
CA SER A 141 0.96 -11.15 -20.06
C SER A 141 0.17 -11.54 -21.32
N GLY A 142 0.56 -12.64 -21.93
CA GLY A 142 -0.09 -13.16 -23.12
C GLY A 142 0.56 -12.72 -24.42
N LYS A 143 0.15 -13.36 -25.53
CA LYS A 143 0.74 -13.21 -26.86
C LYS A 143 0.46 -11.83 -27.45
N LEU A 144 1.51 -11.12 -27.82
CA LEU A 144 1.43 -9.86 -28.55
C LEU A 144 1.28 -10.13 -30.05
N MET A 145 0.40 -9.40 -30.71
CA MET A 145 0.18 -9.45 -32.14
C MET A 145 0.91 -8.32 -32.88
N SER A 146 1.15 -7.20 -32.20
CA SER A 146 1.84 -6.03 -32.73
C SER A 146 2.60 -5.32 -31.63
N SER A 147 3.53 -4.47 -31.99
CA SER A 147 4.17 -3.56 -31.07
C SER A 147 3.23 -2.40 -30.73
N SER A 148 3.26 -1.95 -29.47
CA SER A 148 2.61 -0.71 -29.05
C SER A 148 3.48 0.03 -28.05
N TRP A 149 3.24 1.34 -27.90
CA TRP A 149 3.92 2.14 -26.90
C TRP A 149 3.00 3.23 -26.36
N ASN A 150 3.28 3.64 -25.15
CA ASN A 150 2.57 4.71 -24.46
C ASN A 150 3.58 5.69 -23.87
N LEU A 151 3.39 6.99 -24.11
CA LEU A 151 4.16 8.08 -23.53
C LEU A 151 3.23 8.96 -22.70
N SER A 152 3.62 9.29 -21.47
CA SER A 152 2.90 10.24 -20.63
C SER A 152 3.85 11.31 -20.11
N LEU A 153 3.42 12.55 -20.16
CA LEU A 153 4.19 13.73 -19.72
C LEU A 153 3.36 14.58 -18.78
N SER A 154 3.90 14.84 -17.59
CA SER A 154 3.36 15.81 -16.64
C SER A 154 4.49 16.49 -15.86
N PRO A 155 4.23 17.59 -15.13
CA PRO A 155 5.23 18.23 -14.27
C PRO A 155 5.72 17.32 -13.13
N TYR A 156 4.96 16.29 -12.79
CA TYR A 156 5.24 15.40 -11.65
C TYR A 156 5.80 14.05 -12.06
N MET A 157 5.46 13.57 -13.27
CA MET A 157 5.84 12.24 -13.74
C MET A 157 5.94 12.21 -15.27
N THR A 158 7.01 11.64 -15.76
CA THR A 158 7.17 11.25 -17.17
C THR A 158 7.24 9.73 -17.22
N SER A 159 6.48 9.09 -18.09
CA SER A 159 6.49 7.62 -18.25
C SER A 159 6.56 7.20 -19.71
N LEU A 160 7.24 6.10 -19.95
CA LEU A 160 7.31 5.40 -21.24
C LEU A 160 7.02 3.93 -21.03
N TYR A 161 6.10 3.39 -21.81
CA TYR A 161 5.81 1.96 -21.89
C TYR A 161 5.99 1.47 -23.32
N LEU A 162 6.61 0.31 -23.46
CA LEU A 162 6.88 -0.36 -24.73
C LEU A 162 6.50 -1.84 -24.62
N GLU A 163 5.79 -2.35 -25.61
CA GLU A 163 5.58 -3.78 -25.76
C GLU A 163 5.80 -4.20 -27.21
N THR A 164 6.42 -5.37 -27.40
CA THR A 164 6.73 -5.86 -28.74
C THR A 164 6.84 -7.38 -28.77
N PRO A 165 6.28 -8.04 -29.81
CA PRO A 165 6.53 -9.45 -30.05
C PRO A 165 7.93 -9.67 -30.59
N GLY A 166 8.59 -10.74 -30.17
CA GLY A 166 9.87 -11.19 -30.75
C GLY A 166 9.68 -11.75 -32.16
N LYS A 167 10.79 -11.78 -32.93
CA LYS A 167 10.84 -12.11 -34.37
C LYS A 167 10.13 -13.41 -34.77
N LYS A 168 10.04 -14.41 -33.89
CA LYS A 168 9.36 -15.69 -34.15
C LYS A 168 7.98 -15.82 -33.52
N GLY A 169 7.46 -14.73 -32.90
CA GLY A 169 6.16 -14.72 -32.22
C GLY A 169 6.03 -15.66 -31.01
N LYS A 170 7.17 -16.20 -30.50
CA LYS A 170 7.21 -17.08 -29.32
C LYS A 170 7.61 -16.35 -28.04
N THR A 171 8.16 -15.15 -28.17
CA THR A 171 8.63 -14.35 -27.02
C THR A 171 7.98 -12.98 -27.11
N ASP A 172 7.53 -12.47 -26.00
CA ASP A 172 6.97 -11.13 -25.87
C ASP A 172 7.79 -10.34 -24.86
N TYR A 173 8.05 -9.09 -25.16
CA TYR A 173 8.80 -8.15 -24.34
C TYR A 173 7.91 -6.99 -23.93
N ARG A 174 7.96 -6.60 -22.67
CA ARG A 174 7.30 -5.42 -22.13
C ARG A 174 8.24 -4.70 -21.20
N VAL A 175 8.35 -3.39 -21.34
CA VAL A 175 9.20 -2.53 -20.53
C VAL A 175 8.45 -1.25 -20.22
N ALA A 176 8.47 -0.82 -18.98
CA ALA A 176 8.01 0.49 -18.54
C ALA A 176 9.12 1.19 -17.75
N GLY A 177 9.25 2.49 -17.95
CA GLY A 177 10.10 3.35 -17.15
C GLY A 177 9.35 4.62 -16.76
N ARG A 178 9.53 5.08 -15.53
CA ARG A 178 9.00 6.36 -15.06
C ARG A 178 10.11 7.16 -14.41
N PHE A 179 9.98 8.46 -14.52
CA PHE A 179 10.91 9.44 -13.96
C PHE A 179 10.12 10.66 -13.47
N SER A 180 10.40 11.14 -12.25
CA SER A 180 9.83 12.39 -11.76
C SER A 180 10.80 13.55 -11.98
N PRO A 181 10.40 14.57 -12.75
CA PRO A 181 11.16 15.80 -12.89
C PRO A 181 11.04 16.72 -11.65
N LEU A 182 10.16 16.40 -10.70
CA LEU A 182 9.85 17.27 -9.55
C LEU A 182 11.07 17.70 -8.74
N PRO A 183 12.02 16.81 -8.37
CA PRO A 183 13.22 17.24 -7.63
C PRO A 183 14.11 18.19 -8.44
N LEU A 184 14.18 18.00 -9.76
CA LEU A 184 14.92 18.91 -10.67
C LEU A 184 14.24 20.27 -10.76
N ILE A 185 12.91 20.27 -10.90
CA ILE A 185 12.10 21.52 -10.95
C ILE A 185 12.23 22.28 -9.62
N ALA A 186 12.14 21.59 -8.49
CA ALA A 186 12.32 22.17 -7.18
C ALA A 186 13.72 22.81 -7.05
N GLY A 187 14.78 22.11 -7.47
CA GLY A 187 16.15 22.64 -7.48
C GLY A 187 16.32 23.88 -8.36
N ILE A 188 15.63 23.97 -9.49
CA ILE A 188 15.64 25.16 -10.36
C ILE A 188 14.92 26.33 -9.69
N ILE A 189 13.76 26.10 -9.07
CA ILE A 189 12.95 27.13 -8.41
C ILE A 189 13.67 27.69 -7.18
N THR A 190 14.25 26.83 -6.35
CA THR A 190 14.96 27.24 -5.14
C THR A 190 16.34 27.85 -5.45
N GLY A 191 16.90 27.58 -6.60
CA GLY A 191 18.07 28.22 -7.19
C GLY A 191 19.28 28.37 -6.28
N SER A 192 19.96 29.52 -6.40
CA SER A 192 21.10 29.91 -5.59
C SER A 192 20.73 30.85 -4.42
N ASP A 193 19.44 31.10 -4.22
CA ASP A 193 18.98 31.96 -3.12
C ASP A 193 19.23 31.26 -1.78
N GLU A 194 19.94 31.96 -0.88
CA GLU A 194 20.34 31.43 0.43
C GLU A 194 19.16 31.32 1.40
N ASP A 195 18.07 32.05 1.14
CA ASP A 195 16.87 32.04 1.97
C ASP A 195 15.98 30.82 1.74
N TYR A 196 16.26 30.00 0.71
CA TYR A 196 15.48 28.80 0.40
C TYR A 196 16.28 27.52 0.62
N ALA A 197 15.57 26.47 1.03
CA ALA A 197 16.15 25.13 1.08
C ALA A 197 16.60 24.66 -0.31
N LYS A 198 17.86 24.27 -0.45
CA LYS A 198 18.38 23.67 -1.68
C LYS A 198 17.92 22.23 -1.77
N ILE A 199 17.05 21.95 -2.75
CA ILE A 199 16.47 20.64 -2.97
C ILE A 199 17.08 20.03 -4.23
N ASN A 200 17.63 18.82 -4.10
CA ASN A 200 18.14 18.03 -5.21
C ASN A 200 17.70 16.58 -5.04
N GLY A 201 17.40 15.89 -6.13
CA GLY A 201 16.97 14.52 -6.03
C GLY A 201 16.77 13.84 -7.37
N LEU A 202 16.52 12.55 -7.26
CA LEU A 202 16.21 11.65 -8.38
C LEU A 202 15.12 10.70 -7.93
N MET A 203 14.13 10.49 -8.79
CA MET A 203 13.12 9.46 -8.60
C MET A 203 12.88 8.77 -9.94
N HIS A 204 13.02 7.46 -9.95
CA HIS A 204 12.66 6.65 -11.13
C HIS A 204 12.30 5.23 -10.74
N ASP A 205 11.54 4.59 -11.60
CA ASP A 205 11.26 3.16 -11.54
C ASP A 205 11.25 2.52 -12.93
N TRP A 206 11.52 1.23 -12.94
CA TRP A 206 11.57 0.39 -14.12
C TRP A 206 10.86 -0.92 -13.85
N ALA A 207 10.06 -1.35 -14.79
CA ALA A 207 9.41 -2.65 -14.76
C ALA A 207 9.61 -3.35 -16.10
N THR A 208 9.89 -4.64 -16.08
CA THR A 208 10.10 -5.43 -17.29
C THR A 208 9.45 -6.79 -17.17
N THR A 209 8.93 -7.31 -18.27
CA THR A 209 8.56 -8.71 -18.43
C THR A 209 9.04 -9.26 -19.75
N VAL A 210 9.61 -10.47 -19.71
CA VAL A 210 9.96 -11.26 -20.88
C VAL A 210 9.22 -12.58 -20.74
N GLU A 211 8.28 -12.83 -21.65
CA GLU A 211 7.47 -14.04 -21.64
C GLU A 211 7.78 -14.88 -22.89
N ARG A 212 8.16 -16.14 -22.69
CA ARG A 212 8.47 -17.08 -23.75
C ARG A 212 7.58 -18.30 -23.68
N ARG A 213 6.82 -18.53 -24.73
CA ARG A 213 6.07 -19.78 -24.93
C ARG A 213 7.03 -20.87 -25.40
N VAL A 214 7.25 -21.88 -24.55
CA VAL A 214 8.07 -23.05 -24.85
C VAL A 214 7.31 -23.95 -25.82
N ASN A 215 6.03 -24.18 -25.51
CA ASN A 215 5.06 -24.90 -26.34
C ASN A 215 3.64 -24.36 -26.05
N ASP A 216 2.62 -24.98 -26.54
CA ASP A 216 1.21 -24.55 -26.38
C ASP A 216 0.68 -24.68 -24.95
N LYS A 217 1.40 -25.42 -24.08
CA LYS A 217 1.02 -25.68 -22.68
C LYS A 217 1.95 -25.05 -21.67
N SER A 218 3.13 -24.58 -22.10
CA SER A 218 4.18 -24.18 -21.17
C SER A 218 4.77 -22.81 -21.51
N VAL A 219 4.94 -22.00 -20.49
CA VAL A 219 5.45 -20.63 -20.58
C VAL A 219 6.55 -20.44 -19.54
N ILE A 220 7.63 -19.77 -19.92
CA ILE A 220 8.64 -19.22 -19.01
C ILE A 220 8.48 -17.70 -19.02
N LYS A 221 8.42 -17.09 -17.84
CA LYS A 221 8.31 -15.65 -17.69
C LYS A 221 9.39 -15.13 -16.73
N LEU A 222 10.12 -14.11 -17.18
CA LEU A 222 11.01 -13.32 -16.35
C LEU A 222 10.34 -11.98 -16.05
N THR A 223 10.25 -11.61 -14.79
CA THR A 223 9.70 -10.33 -14.34
C THR A 223 10.73 -9.61 -13.48
N GLY A 224 10.91 -8.31 -13.71
CA GLY A 224 11.76 -7.45 -12.90
C GLY A 224 11.07 -6.14 -12.57
N LEU A 225 11.32 -5.64 -11.36
CA LEU A 225 10.93 -4.33 -10.87
C LEU A 225 12.13 -3.70 -10.18
N PHE A 226 12.39 -2.42 -10.43
CA PHE A 226 13.41 -1.62 -9.75
C PHE A 226 12.87 -0.22 -9.50
N SER A 227 13.14 0.33 -8.33
CA SER A 227 12.67 1.62 -7.89
C SER A 227 13.75 2.32 -7.09
N GLN A 228 13.97 3.59 -7.35
CA GLN A 228 14.92 4.42 -6.61
C GLN A 228 14.36 5.81 -6.36
N ASP A 229 14.44 6.23 -5.11
CA ASP A 229 14.28 7.59 -4.65
C ASP A 229 15.57 8.08 -4.00
N ARG A 230 15.95 9.31 -4.32
CA ARG A 230 16.98 10.03 -3.61
C ARG A 230 16.56 11.48 -3.50
N LEU A 231 16.44 11.98 -2.29
CA LEU A 231 16.10 13.37 -2.01
C LEU A 231 17.16 13.95 -1.05
N ASN A 232 17.78 15.03 -1.46
CA ASN A 232 18.75 15.76 -0.67
C ASN A 232 18.21 17.18 -0.45
N VAL A 233 18.04 17.56 0.80
CA VAL A 233 17.57 18.88 1.20
C VAL A 233 18.64 19.52 2.09
N LYS A 234 19.10 20.69 1.72
CA LYS A 234 20.06 21.46 2.51
C LYS A 234 19.49 22.83 2.80
N TYR A 235 19.43 23.20 4.07
CA TYR A 235 18.97 24.52 4.50
C TYR A 235 19.86 25.02 5.65
N ASP A 236 20.48 26.17 5.45
CA ASP A 236 21.36 26.84 6.41
C ASP A 236 22.37 25.86 7.06
N ALA A 237 22.27 25.67 8.36
CA ALA A 237 23.16 24.81 9.14
C ALA A 237 22.74 23.32 9.16
N SER A 238 21.76 22.92 8.39
CA SER A 238 21.26 21.54 8.36
C SER A 238 21.16 20.96 6.96
N GLY A 239 21.34 19.64 6.84
CA GLY A 239 21.13 18.88 5.61
C GLY A 239 20.48 17.56 5.91
N ALA A 240 19.58 17.12 5.04
CA ALA A 240 18.95 15.82 5.12
C ALA A 240 19.07 15.07 3.79
N LEU A 241 19.52 13.83 3.82
CA LEU A 241 19.50 12.90 2.70
C LEU A 241 18.54 11.78 3.02
N MET A 242 17.61 11.52 2.12
CA MET A 242 16.78 10.32 2.11
C MET A 242 17.04 9.55 0.83
N GLN A 243 17.21 8.26 0.97
CA GLN A 243 17.34 7.34 -0.14
C GLN A 243 16.51 6.09 0.13
N ASN A 244 15.77 5.67 -0.87
CA ASN A 244 15.08 4.39 -0.88
C ASN A 244 15.38 3.71 -2.21
N ILE A 245 15.94 2.51 -2.16
CA ILE A 245 16.22 1.67 -3.33
C ILE A 245 15.54 0.35 -3.08
N SER A 246 14.71 -0.10 -3.99
CA SER A 246 14.03 -1.38 -3.88
C SER A 246 13.90 -2.06 -5.23
N GLY A 247 13.74 -3.36 -5.21
CA GLY A 247 13.56 -4.10 -6.44
C GLY A 247 13.21 -5.55 -6.20
N MET A 248 12.79 -6.21 -7.29
CA MET A 248 12.55 -7.65 -7.30
C MET A 248 12.84 -8.23 -8.67
N ALA A 249 13.18 -9.50 -8.68
CA ALA A 249 13.27 -10.34 -9.86
C ALA A 249 12.56 -11.67 -9.61
N ARG A 250 11.80 -12.15 -10.60
CA ARG A 250 11.13 -13.46 -10.57
C ARG A 250 11.34 -14.17 -11.88
N LEU A 251 11.69 -15.45 -11.80
CA LEU A 251 11.70 -16.38 -12.94
C LEU A 251 10.67 -17.47 -12.65
N ASP A 252 9.66 -17.61 -13.48
CA ASP A 252 8.62 -18.63 -13.37
C ASP A 252 8.53 -19.54 -14.58
N PHE A 253 8.15 -20.78 -14.30
CA PHE A 253 7.75 -21.77 -15.27
C PHE A 253 6.33 -22.21 -14.94
N ARG A 254 5.41 -22.03 -15.91
CA ARG A 254 4.01 -22.48 -15.82
C ARG A 254 3.73 -23.52 -16.89
N SER A 255 2.96 -24.51 -16.52
CA SER A 255 2.56 -25.56 -17.46
C SER A 255 1.18 -26.11 -17.16
N SER A 256 0.34 -26.21 -18.17
CA SER A 256 -0.91 -26.97 -18.11
C SER A 256 -0.60 -28.45 -18.34
N LEU A 257 -0.47 -29.22 -17.25
CA LEU A 257 -0.15 -30.64 -17.29
C LEU A 257 -1.32 -31.44 -17.92
N SER A 258 -2.55 -31.02 -17.66
CA SER A 258 -3.77 -31.56 -18.27
C SER A 258 -4.84 -30.47 -18.38
N SER A 259 -6.02 -30.78 -18.94
CA SER A 259 -7.18 -29.86 -18.94
C SER A 259 -7.71 -29.53 -17.55
N ARG A 260 -7.26 -30.25 -16.51
CA ARG A 260 -7.68 -30.09 -15.10
C ARG A 260 -6.56 -29.74 -14.17
N THR A 261 -5.29 -29.81 -14.61
CA THR A 261 -4.12 -29.65 -13.73
C THR A 261 -3.20 -28.60 -14.27
N GLU A 262 -2.93 -27.59 -13.47
CA GLU A 262 -1.96 -26.53 -13.72
C GLU A 262 -0.82 -26.62 -12.71
N PHE A 263 0.39 -26.36 -13.16
CA PHE A 263 1.60 -26.33 -12.35
C PHE A 263 2.30 -24.99 -12.56
N ASP A 264 2.70 -24.36 -11.45
CA ASP A 264 3.48 -23.14 -11.43
C ASP A 264 4.65 -23.32 -10.46
N VAL A 265 5.87 -23.01 -10.88
CA VAL A 265 7.04 -22.96 -10.01
C VAL A 265 7.84 -21.72 -10.33
N TYR A 266 8.26 -21.01 -9.31
CA TYR A 266 9.08 -19.82 -9.47
C TYR A 266 10.12 -19.62 -8.38
N GLY A 267 11.26 -19.05 -8.78
CA GLY A 267 12.24 -18.50 -7.88
C GLY A 267 12.21 -16.98 -7.92
N TYR A 268 12.49 -16.35 -6.79
CA TYR A 268 12.50 -14.90 -6.70
C TYR A 268 13.59 -14.35 -5.78
N TYR A 269 13.89 -13.09 -6.02
CA TYR A 269 14.74 -12.25 -5.18
C TYR A 269 14.06 -10.89 -5.04
N THR A 270 14.02 -10.36 -3.82
CA THR A 270 13.50 -9.01 -3.55
C THR A 270 14.36 -8.32 -2.50
N PHE A 271 14.52 -7.02 -2.61
CA PHE A 271 15.31 -6.22 -1.68
C PHE A 271 14.74 -4.83 -1.48
N SER A 272 15.05 -4.24 -0.35
CA SER A 272 14.81 -2.84 -0.03
C SER A 272 15.97 -2.31 0.81
N ASN A 273 16.51 -1.16 0.42
CA ASN A 273 17.50 -0.41 1.16
C ASN A 273 16.96 0.98 1.42
N VAL A 274 16.84 1.35 2.67
CA VAL A 274 16.42 2.69 3.10
C VAL A 274 17.56 3.33 3.87
N LEU A 275 17.98 4.51 3.46
CA LEU A 275 19.02 5.30 4.11
C LEU A 275 18.48 6.70 4.41
N GLN A 276 18.68 7.13 5.64
CA GLN A 276 18.39 8.49 6.07
C GLN A 276 19.60 9.08 6.79
N ASN A 277 20.09 10.23 6.31
CA ASN A 277 21.16 10.97 6.96
C ASN A 277 20.65 12.37 7.34
N GLN A 278 21.08 12.84 8.49
CA GLN A 278 20.88 14.22 8.92
C GLN A 278 22.24 14.82 9.30
N ASP A 279 22.62 15.86 8.60
CA ASP A 279 23.88 16.56 8.75
C ASP A 279 23.66 17.91 9.41
N TYR A 280 24.52 18.28 10.32
CA TYR A 280 24.57 19.62 10.93
C TYR A 280 25.88 20.30 10.59
N TYR A 281 25.79 21.57 10.21
CA TYR A 281 26.93 22.38 9.79
C TYR A 281 27.15 23.54 10.77
N ARG A 282 28.41 23.88 11.02
CA ARG A 282 28.82 25.07 11.79
C ARG A 282 29.95 25.75 11.06
N GLY A 283 29.78 27.05 10.71
CA GLY A 283 30.79 27.79 9.94
C GLY A 283 31.08 27.14 8.57
N GLY A 284 30.06 26.58 7.89
CA GLY A 284 30.19 25.91 6.59
C GLY A 284 30.85 24.52 6.62
N LYS A 285 31.29 24.03 7.79
CA LYS A 285 31.87 22.70 7.96
C LYS A 285 30.86 21.76 8.64
N LYS A 286 30.85 20.49 8.20
CA LYS A 286 30.04 19.43 8.81
C LYS A 286 30.51 19.22 10.27
N ASN A 287 29.64 19.47 11.22
CA ASN A 287 29.90 19.39 12.65
C ASN A 287 29.51 18.01 13.23
N SER A 288 28.33 17.52 12.85
CA SER A 288 27.81 16.21 13.24
C SER A 288 26.96 15.61 12.15
N SER A 289 26.82 14.30 12.18
CA SER A 289 25.97 13.54 11.24
C SER A 289 25.32 12.39 11.97
N TYR A 290 24.05 12.22 11.74
CA TYR A 290 23.31 11.04 12.16
C TYR A 290 22.92 10.27 10.89
N SER A 291 23.14 8.97 10.91
CA SER A 291 22.80 8.07 9.80
C SER A 291 22.01 6.89 10.34
N MET A 292 20.96 6.55 9.65
CA MET A 292 20.15 5.37 9.90
C MET A 292 19.90 4.66 8.59
N SER A 293 20.10 3.34 8.56
CA SER A 293 19.82 2.51 7.39
C SER A 293 19.05 1.26 7.79
N CYS A 294 18.24 0.76 6.87
CA CYS A 294 17.59 -0.53 6.98
C CYS A 294 17.73 -1.25 5.64
N ASP A 295 18.43 -2.36 5.67
CA ASP A 295 18.61 -3.25 4.54
C ASP A 295 17.71 -4.47 4.72
N TRP A 296 16.96 -4.82 3.70
CA TRP A 296 16.13 -6.00 3.68
C TRP A 296 16.34 -6.78 2.39
N VAL A 297 16.58 -8.07 2.53
CA VAL A 297 16.75 -9.00 1.40
C VAL A 297 15.93 -10.25 1.68
N GLU A 298 15.16 -10.68 0.70
CA GLU A 298 14.44 -11.94 0.73
C GLU A 298 14.62 -12.68 -0.60
N THR A 299 14.87 -13.97 -0.53
CA THR A 299 14.91 -14.88 -1.67
C THR A 299 14.09 -16.12 -1.38
N GLY A 300 13.47 -16.70 -2.38
CA GLY A 300 12.67 -17.89 -2.17
C GLY A 300 12.32 -18.64 -3.45
N VAL A 301 11.81 -19.83 -3.22
CA VAL A 301 11.23 -20.70 -4.26
C VAL A 301 9.85 -21.13 -3.80
N LYS A 302 8.89 -21.08 -4.72
CA LYS A 302 7.51 -21.50 -4.47
C LYS A 302 7.00 -22.35 -5.60
N SER A 303 6.28 -23.42 -5.25
CA SER A 303 5.59 -24.28 -6.20
C SER A 303 4.11 -24.36 -5.86
N LEU A 304 3.27 -24.39 -6.89
CA LEU A 304 1.81 -24.53 -6.78
C LEU A 304 1.31 -25.55 -7.78
N VAL A 305 0.36 -26.35 -7.36
CA VAL A 305 -0.42 -27.28 -8.20
C VAL A 305 -1.89 -26.96 -8.00
N GLY A 306 -2.55 -26.52 -9.05
CA GLY A 306 -4.01 -26.38 -9.09
C GLY A 306 -4.63 -27.59 -9.79
N HIS A 307 -5.64 -28.20 -9.18
CA HIS A 307 -6.33 -29.35 -9.75
C HIS A 307 -7.86 -29.24 -9.61
N LYS A 308 -8.56 -29.39 -10.71
CA LYS A 308 -10.03 -29.43 -10.74
C LYS A 308 -10.49 -30.87 -10.47
N LEU A 309 -10.89 -31.14 -9.22
CA LEU A 309 -11.42 -32.44 -8.83
C LEU A 309 -12.77 -32.73 -9.47
N SER A 310 -13.62 -31.71 -9.56
CA SER A 310 -14.92 -31.78 -10.23
C SER A 310 -15.29 -30.43 -10.87
N SER A 311 -16.50 -30.34 -11.44
CA SER A 311 -17.05 -29.04 -11.90
C SER A 311 -17.32 -28.04 -10.78
N HIS A 312 -17.31 -28.50 -9.52
CA HIS A 312 -17.67 -27.71 -8.35
C HIS A 312 -16.58 -27.64 -7.27
N LEU A 313 -15.49 -28.38 -7.42
CA LEU A 313 -14.45 -28.51 -6.43
C LEU A 313 -13.07 -28.39 -7.07
N ASP A 314 -12.35 -27.35 -6.68
CA ASP A 314 -10.97 -27.10 -7.06
C ASP A 314 -10.08 -27.21 -5.81
N VAL A 315 -8.89 -27.75 -5.98
CA VAL A 315 -7.85 -27.84 -4.94
C VAL A 315 -6.60 -27.13 -5.44
N THR A 316 -6.01 -26.29 -4.61
CA THR A 316 -4.68 -25.73 -4.85
C THR A 316 -3.79 -26.11 -3.69
N GLY A 317 -2.65 -26.72 -3.97
CA GLY A 317 -1.66 -27.05 -2.95
C GLY A 317 -0.27 -26.64 -3.39
N GLY A 318 0.64 -26.51 -2.46
CA GLY A 318 2.01 -26.13 -2.76
C GLY A 318 2.93 -26.06 -1.58
N MET A 319 4.16 -25.66 -1.87
CA MET A 319 5.22 -25.43 -0.88
C MET A 319 5.98 -24.16 -1.23
N GLU A 320 6.52 -23.56 -0.17
CA GLU A 320 7.38 -22.38 -0.24
C GLU A 320 8.58 -22.60 0.67
N ALA A 321 9.75 -22.24 0.19
CA ALA A 321 10.96 -22.13 1.00
C ALA A 321 11.58 -20.77 0.72
N LYS A 322 11.87 -20.01 1.77
CA LYS A 322 12.44 -18.68 1.65
C LYS A 322 13.44 -18.38 2.74
N MET A 323 14.36 -17.48 2.42
CA MET A 323 15.33 -16.91 3.34
C MET A 323 15.19 -15.38 3.30
N PHE A 324 15.09 -14.76 4.45
CA PHE A 324 15.10 -13.30 4.58
C PHE A 324 16.01 -12.89 5.73
N MET A 325 16.91 -11.96 5.44
CA MET A 325 18.04 -11.66 6.28
C MET A 325 18.83 -12.94 6.60
N LYS A 326 18.79 -13.45 7.80
CA LYS A 326 19.39 -14.75 8.19
C LYS A 326 18.35 -15.78 8.59
N ALA A 327 17.06 -15.42 8.52
CA ALA A 327 15.96 -16.30 8.88
C ALA A 327 15.59 -17.23 7.72
N LEU A 328 15.26 -18.49 8.05
CA LEU A 328 14.77 -19.51 7.12
C LEU A 328 13.31 -19.81 7.41
N SER A 329 12.48 -19.82 6.37
CA SER A 329 11.07 -20.21 6.50
C SER A 329 10.70 -21.21 5.43
N GLY A 330 10.08 -22.32 5.84
CA GLY A 330 9.47 -23.31 4.97
C GLY A 330 7.98 -23.38 5.24
N ALA A 331 7.15 -23.52 4.21
CA ALA A 331 5.72 -23.69 4.39
C ALA A 331 5.13 -24.69 3.40
N MET A 332 4.10 -25.42 3.85
CA MET A 332 3.22 -26.23 3.01
C MET A 332 1.80 -25.72 3.16
N PHE A 333 1.07 -25.63 2.07
CA PHE A 333 -0.28 -25.07 2.10
C PHE A 333 -1.23 -25.81 1.15
N ALA A 334 -2.51 -25.72 1.47
CA ALA A 334 -3.59 -26.21 0.63
C ALA A 334 -4.84 -25.33 0.78
N ASP A 335 -5.50 -25.06 -0.34
CA ASP A 335 -6.79 -24.39 -0.42
C ASP A 335 -7.79 -25.30 -1.13
N LEU A 336 -8.96 -25.46 -0.52
CA LEU A 336 -10.13 -26.15 -1.08
C LEU A 336 -11.15 -25.09 -1.50
N ASN A 337 -11.55 -25.06 -2.75
CA ASN A 337 -12.55 -24.13 -3.26
C ASN A 337 -13.75 -24.93 -3.80
N PHE A 338 -14.87 -24.83 -3.10
CA PHE A 338 -16.15 -25.38 -3.52
C PHE A 338 -17.05 -24.26 -4.03
N HIS A 339 -17.59 -24.44 -5.23
CA HIS A 339 -18.47 -23.45 -5.85
C HIS A 339 -19.65 -24.11 -6.58
N ASN A 340 -20.81 -23.54 -6.40
CA ASN A 340 -22.00 -23.87 -7.19
C ASN A 340 -22.86 -22.60 -7.37
N SER A 341 -24.10 -22.75 -7.87
CA SER A 341 -25.01 -21.61 -8.11
C SER A 341 -25.37 -20.79 -6.84
N LYS A 342 -25.22 -21.37 -5.64
CA LYS A 342 -25.64 -20.75 -4.37
C LYS A 342 -24.50 -20.53 -3.39
N TRP A 343 -23.46 -21.34 -3.46
CA TRP A 343 -22.36 -21.36 -2.50
C TRP A 343 -21.03 -21.17 -3.20
N ASP A 344 -20.16 -20.36 -2.60
CA ASP A 344 -18.74 -20.27 -2.93
C ASP A 344 -18.00 -20.34 -1.56
N VAL A 345 -17.30 -21.43 -1.33
CA VAL A 345 -16.62 -21.73 -0.06
C VAL A 345 -15.15 -21.96 -0.33
N MET A 346 -14.30 -21.24 0.39
CA MET A 346 -12.86 -21.45 0.40
C MET A 346 -12.43 -21.81 1.80
N ALA A 347 -11.67 -22.90 1.95
CA ALA A 347 -11.00 -23.28 3.18
C ALA A 347 -9.52 -23.49 2.89
N GLY A 348 -8.67 -22.77 3.57
CA GLY A 348 -7.23 -22.79 3.41
C GLY A 348 -6.49 -23.11 4.70
N TYR A 349 -5.40 -23.87 4.58
CA TYR A 349 -4.50 -24.19 5.68
C TYR A 349 -3.05 -24.09 5.22
N ARG A 350 -2.20 -23.46 6.03
CA ARG A 350 -0.76 -23.31 5.81
C ARG A 350 -0.01 -23.72 7.08
N GLN A 351 0.88 -24.71 6.97
CA GLN A 351 1.81 -25.11 8.02
C GLN A 351 3.15 -24.43 7.76
N ILE A 352 3.75 -23.86 8.80
CA ILE A 352 4.98 -23.07 8.71
C ILE A 352 6.03 -23.70 9.64
N LEU A 353 7.26 -23.81 9.15
CA LEU A 353 8.47 -24.09 9.93
C LEU A 353 9.38 -22.88 9.79
N TYR A 354 9.84 -22.32 10.89
CA TYR A 354 10.63 -21.10 10.91
C TYR A 354 11.87 -21.29 11.81
N HIS A 355 13.00 -20.76 11.33
CA HIS A 355 14.28 -20.82 12.04
C HIS A 355 15.01 -19.49 11.91
N TYR A 356 15.42 -18.92 13.02
CA TYR A 356 16.25 -17.72 13.07
C TYR A 356 17.22 -17.85 14.25
N GLU A 357 18.53 -17.70 13.96
CA GLU A 357 19.62 -17.91 14.92
C GLU A 357 19.54 -19.28 15.58
N GLU A 358 19.44 -19.35 16.92
CA GLU A 358 19.32 -20.59 17.68
C GLU A 358 17.87 -21.00 17.94
N TRP A 359 16.89 -20.23 17.43
CA TRP A 359 15.46 -20.46 17.69
C TRP A 359 14.76 -21.07 16.49
N THR A 360 14.07 -22.17 16.75
CA THR A 360 13.21 -22.84 15.77
C THR A 360 11.79 -22.92 16.29
N THR A 361 10.82 -22.61 15.47
CA THR A 361 9.41 -22.68 15.83
C THR A 361 8.56 -23.17 14.67
N THR A 362 7.34 -23.61 15.01
CA THR A 362 6.32 -23.94 14.02
C THR A 362 5.09 -23.08 14.24
N GLY A 363 4.38 -22.78 13.16
CA GLY A 363 3.13 -22.05 13.22
C GLY A 363 2.19 -22.50 12.11
N PHE A 364 0.99 -21.95 12.11
CA PHE A 364 0.03 -22.23 11.06
C PHE A 364 -0.84 -21.01 10.76
N ASP A 365 -1.33 -20.92 9.54
CA ASP A 365 -2.41 -20.02 9.15
C ASP A 365 -3.62 -20.83 8.72
N ALA A 366 -4.81 -20.32 8.99
CA ALA A 366 -6.06 -20.98 8.64
C ALA A 366 -7.08 -19.92 8.15
N HIS A 367 -7.74 -20.22 7.05
CA HIS A 367 -8.63 -19.31 6.37
C HIS A 367 -9.93 -20.01 5.99
N LEU A 368 -11.04 -19.32 6.23
CA LEU A 368 -12.36 -19.77 5.81
C LEU A 368 -13.12 -18.59 5.22
N ARG A 369 -13.68 -18.77 4.04
CA ARG A 369 -14.63 -17.83 3.45
C ARG A 369 -15.84 -18.61 2.94
N VAL A 370 -17.01 -18.16 3.30
CA VAL A 370 -18.29 -18.73 2.89
C VAL A 370 -19.16 -17.63 2.33
N ASP A 371 -19.40 -17.69 1.03
CA ASP A 371 -20.36 -16.84 0.33
C ASP A 371 -21.62 -17.65 0.03
N ARG A 372 -22.78 -17.11 0.33
CA ARG A 372 -24.07 -17.71 -0.01
C ARG A 372 -24.95 -16.72 -0.73
N THR A 373 -25.38 -17.07 -1.92
CA THR A 373 -26.42 -16.35 -2.66
C THR A 373 -27.79 -16.72 -2.09
N LEU A 374 -28.48 -15.75 -1.49
CA LEU A 374 -29.81 -15.92 -0.89
C LEU A 374 -30.91 -15.76 -1.93
N THR A 375 -30.77 -14.72 -2.77
CA THR A 375 -31.67 -14.43 -3.88
C THR A 375 -30.84 -14.09 -5.12
N LYS A 376 -31.47 -13.85 -6.27
CA LYS A 376 -30.78 -13.41 -7.49
C LYS A 376 -29.89 -12.16 -7.27
N ASN A 377 -30.23 -11.35 -6.29
CA ASN A 377 -29.62 -10.04 -6.09
C ASN A 377 -28.94 -9.88 -4.72
N LEU A 378 -29.18 -10.77 -3.77
CA LEU A 378 -28.70 -10.63 -2.39
C LEU A 378 -27.90 -11.86 -1.98
N GLY A 379 -26.76 -11.66 -1.34
CA GLY A 379 -25.97 -12.72 -0.73
C GLY A 379 -25.35 -12.28 0.59
N ILE A 380 -24.77 -13.25 1.28
CA ILE A 380 -24.03 -13.06 2.53
C ILE A 380 -22.62 -13.60 2.35
N GLU A 381 -21.66 -12.98 3.02
CA GLU A 381 -20.29 -13.45 3.15
C GLU A 381 -19.93 -13.55 4.64
N VAL A 382 -19.30 -14.65 5.02
CA VAL A 382 -18.65 -14.81 6.32
C VAL A 382 -17.22 -15.24 6.06
N ALA A 383 -16.26 -14.57 6.71
CA ALA A 383 -14.85 -14.93 6.63
C ALA A 383 -14.25 -15.00 8.04
N ALA A 384 -13.33 -15.94 8.22
CA ALA A 384 -12.55 -16.10 9.44
C ALA A 384 -11.11 -16.42 9.04
N ASP A 385 -10.17 -15.66 9.58
CA ASP A 385 -8.75 -15.78 9.27
C ASP A 385 -7.94 -15.85 10.56
N ARG A 386 -7.02 -16.81 10.65
CA ARG A 386 -5.88 -16.80 11.55
C ARG A 386 -4.62 -16.63 10.70
N MET A 387 -3.90 -15.58 10.94
CA MET A 387 -2.76 -15.14 10.14
C MET A 387 -1.53 -14.96 11.03
N SER A 388 -0.34 -15.24 10.51
CA SER A 388 0.92 -15.02 11.20
C SER A 388 1.95 -14.34 10.31
N GLN A 389 2.79 -13.51 10.93
CA GLN A 389 3.86 -12.76 10.26
C GLN A 389 5.16 -12.92 11.03
N TYR A 390 6.20 -13.41 10.33
CA TYR A 390 7.52 -13.70 10.88
C TYR A 390 8.54 -12.58 10.66
N MET A 391 8.08 -11.49 10.11
CA MET A 391 8.82 -10.25 9.92
C MET A 391 8.12 -9.14 10.70
N HIS A 392 8.85 -8.50 11.60
CA HIS A 392 8.39 -7.30 12.27
C HIS A 392 8.70 -6.04 11.46
N VAL A 393 7.79 -5.09 11.51
CA VAL A 393 8.00 -3.75 10.95
C VAL A 393 7.76 -2.73 12.04
N LEU A 394 8.84 -2.10 12.49
CA LEU A 394 8.79 -0.94 13.37
C LEU A 394 8.49 0.29 12.52
N GLU A 395 7.35 0.89 12.76
CA GLU A 395 6.99 2.13 12.08
C GLU A 395 7.89 3.27 12.53
N GLY A 396 8.42 3.97 11.55
CA GLY A 396 9.36 5.07 11.75
C GLY A 396 8.86 6.17 12.66
N LEU A 397 9.80 6.98 13.03
CA LEU A 397 9.82 8.06 14.00
C LEU A 397 8.60 8.98 14.01
N PRO A 398 8.23 9.48 15.19
CA PRO A 398 7.29 10.61 15.36
C PRO A 398 7.70 11.89 14.60
N THR A 399 8.96 12.00 14.18
CA THR A 399 9.53 13.17 13.49
C THR A 399 9.11 13.33 12.05
N GLY A 400 8.25 12.43 11.52
CA GLY A 400 7.62 12.64 10.22
C GLY A 400 8.37 12.04 9.02
N TRP A 401 9.51 11.43 9.20
CA TRP A 401 10.22 10.73 8.13
C TRP A 401 9.79 9.25 8.13
N ALA A 402 9.27 8.80 7.00
CA ALA A 402 8.72 7.45 6.85
C ALA A 402 9.83 6.43 6.60
N MET A 403 10.60 6.12 7.62
CA MET A 403 11.51 5.00 7.60
C MET A 403 10.98 3.89 8.49
N ASN A 404 10.73 2.73 7.91
CA ASN A 404 10.36 1.54 8.64
C ASN A 404 11.60 0.67 8.83
N ILE A 405 11.80 0.18 10.04
CA ILE A 405 12.84 -0.80 10.34
C ILE A 405 12.20 -2.17 10.27
N MET A 406 12.81 -3.09 9.52
CA MET A 406 12.35 -4.46 9.38
C MET A 406 13.31 -5.41 10.10
N SER A 407 12.76 -6.36 10.87
CA SER A 407 13.53 -7.37 11.58
C SER A 407 12.84 -8.73 11.52
N PRO A 408 13.58 -9.85 11.41
CA PRO A 408 13.03 -11.18 11.61
C PRO A 408 12.45 -11.35 13.02
N ALA A 409 11.41 -12.15 13.15
CA ALA A 409 10.93 -12.59 14.47
C ALA A 409 11.98 -13.49 15.14
N GLY A 410 12.11 -13.37 16.45
CA GLY A 410 13.12 -14.10 17.23
C GLY A 410 12.54 -14.70 18.52
N LYS A 411 13.45 -15.14 19.36
CA LYS A 411 13.09 -15.74 20.67
C LYS A 411 12.38 -14.72 21.58
N ASP A 412 12.86 -13.46 21.58
CA ASP A 412 12.38 -12.39 22.46
C ASP A 412 11.18 -11.66 21.84
N PHE A 413 11.15 -11.51 20.53
CA PHE A 413 10.03 -10.93 19.78
C PHE A 413 9.44 -11.97 18.84
N LYS A 414 8.43 -12.68 19.36
CA LYS A 414 7.74 -13.78 18.64
C LYS A 414 6.97 -13.25 17.44
N PRO A 415 6.66 -14.11 16.44
CA PRO A 415 5.86 -13.71 15.29
C PRO A 415 4.55 -13.04 15.69
N GLU A 416 4.17 -12.02 14.94
CA GLU A 416 2.85 -11.39 15.09
C GLU A 416 1.76 -12.36 14.65
N ILE A 417 0.67 -12.41 15.41
CA ILE A 417 -0.51 -13.26 15.13
C ILE A 417 -1.75 -12.37 15.10
N SER A 418 -2.60 -12.58 14.11
CA SER A 418 -3.89 -11.90 14.02
C SER A 418 -5.01 -12.90 13.79
N GLY A 419 -6.06 -12.79 14.62
CA GLY A 419 -7.35 -13.43 14.40
C GLY A 419 -8.39 -12.43 13.92
N GLN A 420 -9.07 -12.69 12.81
CA GLN A 420 -10.11 -11.82 12.27
C GLN A 420 -11.36 -12.59 11.91
N ILE A 421 -12.51 -12.02 12.20
CA ILE A 421 -13.81 -12.47 11.71
C ILE A 421 -14.51 -11.34 10.98
N TYR A 422 -15.23 -11.67 9.92
CA TYR A 422 -16.04 -10.76 9.13
C TYR A 422 -17.39 -11.38 8.81
N ALA A 423 -18.47 -10.59 8.85
CA ALA A 423 -19.77 -10.97 8.35
C ALA A 423 -20.41 -9.80 7.61
N GLY A 424 -20.90 -10.03 6.40
CA GLY A 424 -21.46 -8.98 5.58
C GLY A 424 -22.53 -9.45 4.61
N LEU A 425 -23.27 -8.48 4.11
CA LEU A 425 -24.27 -8.62 3.07
C LEU A 425 -23.77 -7.97 1.79
N PHE A 426 -24.02 -8.56 0.65
CA PHE A 426 -23.81 -7.95 -0.65
C PHE A 426 -25.07 -8.03 -1.50
N TRP A 427 -25.34 -6.93 -2.19
CA TRP A 427 -26.50 -6.82 -3.07
C TRP A 427 -26.07 -6.24 -4.40
N HIS A 428 -26.61 -6.78 -5.49
CA HIS A 428 -26.40 -6.26 -6.84
C HIS A 428 -27.70 -6.23 -7.61
N LYS A 429 -27.82 -5.25 -8.50
CA LYS A 429 -28.95 -5.13 -9.40
C LYS A 429 -28.57 -4.41 -10.67
N ASP A 430 -28.95 -4.99 -11.80
CA ASP A 430 -28.91 -4.30 -13.07
C ASP A 430 -30.28 -3.71 -13.37
N ALA A 431 -30.31 -2.47 -13.82
CA ALA A 431 -31.50 -1.73 -14.14
C ALA A 431 -31.24 -0.77 -15.32
N ARG A 432 -32.24 -0.61 -16.17
CA ARG A 432 -32.17 0.39 -17.23
C ARG A 432 -32.76 1.72 -16.76
N LEU A 433 -31.90 2.72 -16.60
CA LEU A 433 -32.30 4.06 -16.21
C LEU A 433 -32.53 4.94 -17.43
N LYS A 434 -33.57 5.79 -17.40
CA LYS A 434 -33.96 6.65 -18.55
C LYS A 434 -32.80 7.56 -19.03
N LEU A 435 -31.98 8.08 -18.12
CA LEU A 435 -30.91 9.03 -18.45
C LEU A 435 -29.52 8.38 -18.60
N LEU A 436 -29.30 7.22 -17.97
CA LEU A 436 -27.98 6.59 -17.86
C LEU A 436 -27.86 5.29 -18.64
N GLY A 437 -28.99 4.77 -19.20
CA GLY A 437 -29.00 3.48 -19.91
C GLY A 437 -28.91 2.29 -18.95
N GLU A 438 -28.29 1.21 -19.41
CA GLU A 438 -28.00 0.03 -18.58
C GLU A 438 -27.07 0.43 -17.45
N THR A 439 -27.50 0.17 -16.22
CA THR A 439 -26.83 0.63 -15.00
C THR A 439 -26.72 -0.52 -14.02
N ALA A 440 -25.52 -0.84 -13.59
CA ALA A 440 -25.23 -1.83 -12.56
C ALA A 440 -25.07 -1.13 -11.19
N PHE A 441 -25.70 -1.68 -10.18
CA PHE A 441 -25.63 -1.24 -8.78
C PHE A 441 -25.05 -2.36 -7.93
N HIS A 442 -24.12 -2.03 -7.03
CA HIS A 442 -23.62 -2.93 -6.01
C HIS A 442 -23.60 -2.22 -4.65
N LEU A 443 -24.05 -2.91 -3.62
CA LEU A 443 -24.02 -2.45 -2.23
C LEU A 443 -23.44 -3.57 -1.37
N ASN A 444 -22.51 -3.23 -0.49
CA ASN A 444 -21.97 -4.13 0.50
C ASN A 444 -22.07 -3.46 1.88
N ALA A 445 -22.41 -4.23 2.90
CA ALA A 445 -22.40 -3.78 4.28
C ALA A 445 -21.95 -4.94 5.16
N GLY A 446 -20.99 -4.72 6.05
CA GLY A 446 -20.49 -5.78 6.91
C GLY A 446 -19.81 -5.25 8.15
N VAL A 447 -19.63 -6.14 9.11
CA VAL A 447 -18.95 -5.89 10.37
C VAL A 447 -17.75 -6.80 10.51
N TYR A 448 -16.71 -6.30 11.15
CA TYR A 448 -15.52 -7.08 11.47
C TYR A 448 -15.10 -6.91 12.92
N ALA A 449 -14.43 -7.92 13.43
CA ALA A 449 -13.67 -7.87 14.69
C ALA A 449 -12.32 -8.55 14.45
N ARG A 450 -11.27 -7.97 15.02
CA ARG A 450 -9.90 -8.42 14.88
C ARG A 450 -9.14 -8.28 16.19
N GLU A 451 -8.37 -9.29 16.53
CA GLU A 451 -7.39 -9.28 17.60
C GLU A 451 -5.99 -9.48 17.03
N MET A 452 -5.01 -8.82 17.62
CA MET A 452 -3.61 -8.83 17.20
C MET A 452 -2.74 -9.04 18.44
N ASP A 453 -1.73 -9.90 18.32
CA ASP A 453 -0.79 -10.23 19.37
C ASP A 453 0.64 -10.28 18.82
N GLY A 454 1.64 -10.05 19.67
CA GLY A 454 3.04 -9.99 19.26
C GLY A 454 3.42 -8.75 18.45
N MET A 455 2.61 -7.71 18.49
CA MET A 455 2.95 -6.42 17.85
C MET A 455 4.09 -5.76 18.58
N ILE A 456 5.04 -5.17 17.87
CA ILE A 456 6.16 -4.45 18.47
C ILE A 456 6.00 -2.95 18.40
N SER A 457 6.52 -2.25 19.39
CA SER A 457 6.58 -0.80 19.48
C SER A 457 7.81 -0.36 20.26
N TYR A 458 8.23 0.88 20.02
CA TYR A 458 9.24 1.49 20.91
C TYR A 458 8.66 1.77 22.28
N LYS A 459 9.49 1.61 23.32
CA LYS A 459 9.16 1.99 24.70
C LYS A 459 8.89 3.49 24.83
N SER A 460 8.16 3.89 25.86
CA SER A 460 7.61 5.25 26.02
C SER A 460 8.65 6.39 26.10
N SER A 461 9.88 6.10 26.53
CA SER A 461 10.90 7.13 26.89
C SER A 461 12.11 7.15 25.97
N ILE A 462 11.98 6.62 24.78
CA ILE A 462 13.14 6.38 23.90
C ILE A 462 13.70 7.67 23.27
N ASN A 463 15.01 7.77 23.26
CA ASN A 463 15.73 8.73 22.43
C ASN A 463 16.23 8.03 21.17
N MET A 464 15.51 8.17 20.07
CA MET A 464 15.77 7.54 18.79
C MET A 464 17.17 7.84 18.21
N PHE A 465 17.81 8.92 18.61
CA PHE A 465 19.18 9.26 18.19
C PHE A 465 20.26 8.51 18.97
N ARG A 466 19.88 7.69 19.96
CA ARG A 466 20.79 6.85 20.73
C ARG A 466 20.68 5.36 20.40
N ILE A 467 19.78 4.98 19.50
CA ILE A 467 19.65 3.59 19.06
C ILE A 467 20.86 3.25 18.20
N THR A 468 21.59 2.22 18.59
CA THR A 468 22.67 1.61 17.81
C THR A 468 22.21 0.25 17.27
N GLU A 469 22.94 -0.34 16.32
CA GLU A 469 22.66 -1.68 15.81
C GLU A 469 22.66 -2.74 16.92
N ASP A 470 23.43 -2.54 17.99
CA ASP A 470 23.59 -3.50 19.09
C ASP A 470 22.58 -3.34 20.23
N THR A 471 21.80 -2.25 20.26
CA THR A 471 20.94 -1.91 21.42
C THR A 471 19.49 -1.61 21.07
N TRP A 472 19.10 -1.71 19.80
CA TRP A 472 17.74 -1.35 19.37
C TRP A 472 16.66 -2.28 19.95
N GLU A 473 16.98 -3.56 20.18
CA GLU A 473 16.08 -4.55 20.76
C GLU A 473 15.72 -4.24 22.21
N ASP A 474 16.66 -3.65 22.98
CA ASP A 474 16.42 -3.21 24.35
C ASP A 474 15.40 -2.07 24.45
N GLU A 475 15.17 -1.37 23.38
CA GLU A 475 14.33 -0.18 23.31
C GLU A 475 12.93 -0.45 22.73
N ILE A 476 12.63 -1.69 22.42
CA ILE A 476 11.31 -2.11 21.95
C ILE A 476 10.60 -3.03 22.94
N GLU A 477 9.32 -3.17 22.77
CA GLU A 477 8.48 -4.06 23.56
C GLU A 477 7.37 -4.68 22.71
N SER A 478 6.89 -5.84 23.14
CA SER A 478 5.78 -6.54 22.51
C SER A 478 4.46 -6.21 23.20
N GLY A 479 3.39 -6.11 22.41
CA GLY A 479 2.06 -5.79 22.88
C GLY A 479 0.95 -6.39 22.05
N SER A 480 -0.27 -5.97 22.32
CA SER A 480 -1.48 -6.43 21.68
C SER A 480 -2.34 -5.30 21.10
N GLY A 481 -3.26 -5.66 20.21
CA GLY A 481 -4.21 -4.72 19.63
C GLY A 481 -5.57 -5.33 19.39
N ARG A 482 -6.59 -4.48 19.35
CA ARG A 482 -7.96 -4.85 18.96
C ARG A 482 -8.53 -3.83 18.00
N SER A 483 -9.28 -4.31 17.02
CA SER A 483 -10.00 -3.46 16.08
C SER A 483 -11.37 -4.04 15.78
N LYS A 484 -12.37 -3.17 15.65
CA LYS A 484 -13.71 -3.53 15.22
C LYS A 484 -14.34 -2.43 14.40
N GLY A 485 -15.20 -2.77 13.46
CA GLY A 485 -15.83 -1.75 12.64
C GLY A 485 -17.00 -2.25 11.82
N LEU A 486 -17.71 -1.27 11.29
CA LEU A 486 -18.75 -1.39 10.27
C LEU A 486 -18.22 -0.80 8.97
N GLU A 487 -18.33 -1.54 7.90
CA GLU A 487 -17.94 -1.14 6.55
C GLU A 487 -19.17 -1.12 5.64
N VAL A 488 -19.37 -0.03 4.93
CA VAL A 488 -20.43 0.11 3.93
C VAL A 488 -19.84 0.64 2.65
N SER A 489 -20.14 -0.01 1.53
CA SER A 489 -19.72 0.48 0.22
C SER A 489 -20.83 0.34 -0.80
N GLY A 490 -20.87 1.28 -1.73
CA GLY A 490 -21.81 1.28 -2.84
C GLY A 490 -21.11 1.68 -4.14
N SER A 491 -21.46 1.02 -5.23
CA SER A 491 -21.05 1.43 -6.56
C SER A 491 -22.23 1.46 -7.52
N MET A 492 -22.18 2.42 -8.42
CA MET A 492 -23.09 2.54 -9.55
C MET A 492 -22.23 2.70 -10.82
N SER A 493 -22.52 1.93 -11.84
CA SER A 493 -21.77 1.97 -13.10
C SER A 493 -22.74 1.93 -14.30
N SER A 494 -22.63 2.92 -15.18
CA SER A 494 -23.35 3.02 -16.44
C SER A 494 -22.42 3.47 -17.57
N GLU A 495 -22.91 3.61 -18.79
CA GLU A 495 -22.12 4.14 -19.90
C GLU A 495 -21.61 5.56 -19.69
N ARG A 496 -22.33 6.37 -18.91
CA ARG A 496 -22.02 7.79 -18.73
C ARG A 496 -21.50 8.16 -17.36
N LEU A 497 -21.92 7.45 -16.34
CA LEU A 497 -21.63 7.82 -14.96
C LEU A 497 -21.22 6.58 -14.19
N SER A 498 -20.07 6.67 -13.55
CA SER A 498 -19.61 5.70 -12.57
C SER A 498 -19.37 6.40 -11.24
N MET A 499 -19.84 5.81 -10.15
CA MET A 499 -19.72 6.37 -8.79
C MET A 499 -19.38 5.27 -7.80
N ASN A 500 -18.55 5.59 -6.83
CA ASN A 500 -18.24 4.75 -5.66
C ASN A 500 -18.36 5.57 -4.38
N VAL A 501 -18.91 4.97 -3.36
CA VAL A 501 -18.93 5.48 -1.99
C VAL A 501 -18.41 4.39 -1.07
N ALA A 502 -17.53 4.73 -0.16
CA ALA A 502 -17.05 3.84 0.89
C ALA A 502 -17.08 4.57 2.23
N TYR A 503 -17.70 3.96 3.22
CA TYR A 503 -17.77 4.46 4.58
C TYR A 503 -17.33 3.39 5.57
N THR A 504 -16.52 3.80 6.54
CA THR A 504 -16.08 2.95 7.64
C THR A 504 -16.34 3.66 8.96
N LEU A 505 -16.95 2.94 9.89
CA LEU A 505 -17.02 3.31 11.29
C LEU A 505 -16.19 2.29 12.07
N SER A 506 -15.11 2.72 12.73
CA SER A 506 -14.19 1.80 13.39
C SER A 506 -13.63 2.33 14.70
N LYS A 507 -13.16 1.40 15.54
CA LYS A 507 -12.39 1.66 16.74
C LYS A 507 -11.22 0.71 16.82
N THR A 508 -10.01 1.26 17.06
CA THR A 508 -8.77 0.50 17.18
C THR A 508 -7.99 0.92 18.41
N ASP A 509 -7.64 -0.04 19.24
CA ASP A 509 -6.89 0.16 20.48
C ASP A 509 -5.59 -0.68 20.47
N ARG A 510 -4.61 -0.25 21.27
CA ARG A 510 -3.32 -0.91 21.55
C ARG A 510 -3.11 -1.03 23.04
N GLU A 511 -2.23 -1.97 23.42
CA GLU A 511 -1.79 -2.19 24.80
C GLU A 511 -0.34 -2.68 24.78
N TYR A 512 0.53 -1.94 25.48
CA TYR A 512 1.96 -2.25 25.63
C TYR A 512 2.37 -2.07 27.08
N PRO A 513 3.28 -2.88 27.63
CA PRO A 513 3.62 -2.87 29.07
C PRO A 513 4.11 -1.52 29.60
N SER A 514 4.96 -0.81 28.86
CA SER A 514 5.56 0.47 29.32
C SER A 514 4.84 1.72 28.82
N ILE A 515 3.88 1.57 27.93
CA ILE A 515 3.15 2.71 27.34
C ILE A 515 1.85 2.95 28.11
N ASN A 516 1.63 4.20 28.55
CA ASN A 516 0.44 4.60 29.31
C ASN A 516 0.16 3.69 30.52
N ASP A 517 1.22 3.33 31.25
CA ASP A 517 1.17 2.47 32.45
C ASP A 517 0.58 1.08 32.21
N GLY A 518 0.71 0.56 31.00
CA GLY A 518 0.15 -0.74 30.59
C GLY A 518 -1.35 -0.69 30.30
N GLU A 519 -1.97 0.46 30.36
CA GLU A 519 -3.39 0.60 30.05
C GLU A 519 -3.63 0.64 28.53
N ARG A 520 -4.79 0.16 28.14
CA ARG A 520 -5.23 0.15 26.73
C ARG A 520 -5.52 1.57 26.25
N PHE A 521 -4.94 1.94 25.10
CA PHE A 521 -5.06 3.28 24.52
C PHE A 521 -5.38 3.24 23.03
N PRO A 522 -5.95 4.33 22.45
CA PRO A 522 -6.28 4.35 21.03
C PRO A 522 -5.05 4.30 20.13
N PHE A 523 -5.14 3.57 19.02
CA PHE A 523 -4.08 3.51 18.01
C PHE A 523 -3.89 4.88 17.32
N LYS A 524 -2.67 5.23 16.96
CA LYS A 524 -2.29 6.48 16.27
C LYS A 524 -3.21 6.81 15.07
N PHE A 525 -3.58 5.80 14.29
CA PHE A 525 -4.48 5.92 13.13
C PHE A 525 -5.90 5.42 13.43
N ASP A 526 -6.30 5.40 14.71
CA ASP A 526 -7.72 5.23 15.04
C ASP A 526 -8.52 6.39 14.49
N ARG A 527 -9.23 6.15 13.39
CA ARG A 527 -10.10 7.10 12.70
C ARG A 527 -11.54 6.60 12.75
N PRO A 528 -12.34 7.01 13.73
CA PRO A 528 -13.71 6.52 13.87
C PRO A 528 -14.53 6.64 12.59
N HIS A 529 -14.37 7.70 11.82
CA HIS A 529 -15.09 7.91 10.57
C HIS A 529 -14.12 8.08 9.40
N ILE A 530 -14.32 7.26 8.37
CA ILE A 530 -13.62 7.34 7.07
C ILE A 530 -14.71 7.34 6.00
N LEU A 531 -14.77 8.38 5.17
CA LEU A 531 -15.66 8.48 4.03
C LEU A 531 -14.86 8.83 2.77
N ASN A 532 -15.02 8.02 1.74
CA ASN A 532 -14.50 8.28 0.41
C ASN A 532 -15.63 8.26 -0.61
N PHE A 533 -15.58 9.19 -1.54
CA PHE A 533 -16.46 9.26 -2.69
C PHE A 533 -15.64 9.45 -3.95
N GLN A 534 -15.98 8.73 -5.01
CA GLN A 534 -15.35 8.85 -6.32
C GLN A 534 -16.42 8.88 -7.39
N SER A 535 -16.21 9.68 -8.42
CA SER A 535 -17.13 9.78 -9.55
C SER A 535 -16.36 10.06 -10.85
N ASP A 536 -16.76 9.41 -11.93
CA ASP A 536 -16.36 9.69 -13.31
C ASP A 536 -17.60 9.88 -14.18
N LEU A 537 -17.76 11.08 -14.71
CA LEU A 537 -18.88 11.48 -15.56
C LEU A 537 -18.40 11.72 -16.98
N THR A 538 -18.86 10.96 -17.96
CA THR A 538 -18.70 11.27 -19.37
C THR A 538 -19.60 12.45 -19.73
N THR A 539 -19.02 13.65 -19.78
CA THR A 539 -19.73 14.90 -20.08
C THR A 539 -20.07 15.01 -21.57
N ARG A 540 -19.21 14.45 -22.42
CA ARG A 540 -19.39 14.47 -23.88
C ARG A 540 -18.81 13.21 -24.52
N LYS A 541 -19.56 12.61 -25.44
CA LYS A 541 -19.11 11.47 -26.25
C LYS A 541 -19.32 11.79 -27.72
N ARG A 542 -18.25 11.67 -28.53
CA ARG A 542 -18.23 11.88 -29.98
C ARG A 542 -17.52 10.69 -30.64
N VAL A 543 -17.67 10.53 -31.94
CA VAL A 543 -17.03 9.48 -32.75
C VAL A 543 -15.50 9.49 -32.60
N ARG A 544 -14.89 10.68 -32.44
CA ARG A 544 -13.43 10.87 -32.35
C ARG A 544 -12.93 11.34 -31.01
N GLY A 545 -13.72 11.21 -29.94
CA GLY A 545 -13.26 11.58 -28.62
C GLY A 545 -14.33 11.62 -27.55
N GLU A 546 -13.90 11.60 -26.32
CA GLU A 546 -14.73 11.65 -25.12
C GLU A 546 -14.20 12.71 -24.16
N GLN A 547 -15.07 13.22 -23.29
CA GLN A 547 -14.69 14.15 -22.23
C GLN A 547 -15.21 13.60 -20.90
N HIS A 548 -14.36 13.60 -19.90
CA HIS A 548 -14.64 13.04 -18.59
C HIS A 548 -14.40 14.06 -17.49
N LEU A 549 -15.32 14.13 -16.53
CA LEU A 549 -15.18 14.86 -15.28
C LEU A 549 -15.03 13.85 -14.15
N GLY A 550 -13.86 13.83 -13.53
CA GLY A 550 -13.55 13.04 -12.36
C GLY A 550 -13.62 13.87 -11.08
N ILE A 551 -14.18 13.32 -10.01
CA ILE A 551 -14.24 13.92 -8.68
C ILE A 551 -13.86 12.87 -7.65
N VAL A 552 -12.98 13.23 -6.71
CA VAL A 552 -12.65 12.43 -5.53
C VAL A 552 -12.80 13.29 -4.28
N LEU A 553 -13.55 12.78 -3.31
CA LEU A 553 -13.68 13.39 -2.00
C LEU A 553 -13.22 12.38 -0.95
N SER A 554 -12.41 12.83 -0.02
CA SER A 554 -11.96 12.06 1.14
C SER A 554 -12.20 12.85 2.43
N PHE A 555 -12.83 12.20 3.41
CA PHE A 555 -13.02 12.73 4.74
C PHE A 555 -12.62 11.66 5.77
N TYR A 556 -11.76 12.04 6.71
CA TYR A 556 -11.31 11.17 7.79
C TYR A 556 -11.36 11.90 9.13
N SER A 557 -11.75 11.22 10.20
CA SER A 557 -11.47 11.69 11.56
C SER A 557 -9.97 11.92 11.73
N GLY A 558 -9.59 12.94 12.50
CA GLY A 558 -8.17 13.28 12.71
C GLY A 558 -7.39 12.12 13.33
N ASN A 559 -6.11 12.02 13.00
CA ASN A 559 -5.18 11.12 13.65
C ASN A 559 -5.00 11.50 15.11
N LEU A 560 -4.51 10.56 15.90
CA LEU A 560 -4.10 10.78 17.27
C LEU A 560 -2.59 11.02 17.33
N MET A 561 -2.18 11.83 18.26
CA MET A 561 -0.75 12.08 18.55
C MET A 561 -0.51 12.43 20.01
N THR A 562 0.72 12.26 20.42
CA THR A 562 1.22 12.71 21.71
C THR A 562 1.68 14.16 21.57
N VAL A 563 1.18 15.05 22.38
CA VAL A 563 1.52 16.48 22.32
C VAL A 563 2.02 16.98 23.66
N GLN A 564 2.84 18.00 23.62
CA GLN A 564 3.31 18.70 24.82
C GLN A 564 2.13 19.41 25.48
N LYS A 565 1.86 19.11 26.74
CA LYS A 565 0.78 19.70 27.54
C LYS A 565 1.23 20.98 28.24
N SER A 566 2.42 20.92 28.80
CA SER A 566 3.04 22.07 29.48
C SER A 566 4.56 22.04 29.34
N GLN A 567 5.18 23.19 29.52
CA GLN A 567 6.63 23.34 29.59
C GLN A 567 6.95 24.25 30.79
N TYR A 568 7.87 23.83 31.61
CA TYR A 568 8.31 24.58 32.77
C TYR A 568 9.80 24.40 33.05
N LEU A 569 10.40 25.36 33.67
CA LEU A 569 11.80 25.26 34.09
C LEU A 569 11.91 24.36 35.32
N GLY A 570 12.65 23.29 35.19
CA GLY A 570 12.97 22.36 36.26
C GLY A 570 14.40 22.61 36.78
N VAL A 571 14.63 22.32 38.04
CA VAL A 571 15.96 22.39 38.66
C VAL A 571 16.47 20.97 38.84
N LYS A 572 17.69 20.67 38.41
CA LYS A 572 18.31 19.35 38.64
C LYS A 572 18.53 19.18 40.15
N PRO A 573 18.20 18.03 40.75
CA PRO A 573 18.56 17.75 42.13
C PRO A 573 20.08 17.78 42.31
N PRO A 574 20.57 18.29 43.43
CA PRO A 574 22.02 18.53 43.64
C PRO A 574 22.88 17.25 43.67
N TYR A 575 22.29 16.07 43.68
CA TYR A 575 22.98 14.76 43.72
C TYR A 575 23.10 14.03 42.37
N TRP A 576 22.73 14.66 41.26
CA TRP A 576 22.80 13.98 39.97
C TRP A 576 24.18 14.02 39.29
N ASP A 577 25.07 14.84 39.83
CA ASP A 577 26.48 14.81 39.40
C ASP A 577 27.30 14.10 40.49
N THR A 578 27.91 12.97 40.16
CA THR A 578 28.64 12.09 41.09
C THR A 578 29.95 12.66 41.63
N GLY A 579 30.18 13.96 41.51
CA GLY A 579 31.35 14.66 42.01
C GLY A 579 30.99 15.78 43.00
N LEU A 580 31.56 15.73 44.20
CA LEU A 580 31.50 16.78 45.23
C LEU A 580 31.94 18.16 44.74
N SER A 581 32.47 18.28 43.52
CA SER A 581 32.88 19.55 42.89
C SER A 581 31.71 20.42 42.39
N GLY A 582 30.48 19.86 42.26
CA GLY A 582 29.29 20.59 41.80
C GLY A 582 28.64 21.48 42.89
N MET A 583 29.03 21.37 44.16
CA MET A 583 28.42 22.13 45.25
C MET A 583 28.81 23.62 45.28
N TYR A 584 29.80 24.02 44.50
CA TYR A 584 30.34 25.39 44.49
C TYR A 584 30.44 26.02 43.10
N SER A 585 29.70 25.55 42.13
CA SER A 585 29.70 26.23 40.83
C SER A 585 28.76 27.45 40.93
N ASP A 586 29.26 28.63 40.68
CA ASP A 586 28.52 29.88 40.54
C ASP A 586 27.54 29.93 39.37
N LYS A 587 27.36 28.80 38.71
CA LYS A 587 26.52 28.66 37.51
C LYS A 587 25.17 28.03 37.87
N PHE A 588 24.35 28.74 38.61
CA PHE A 588 22.95 28.39 38.90
C PHE A 588 22.16 28.17 37.57
N GLN A 589 22.56 28.82 36.48
CA GLN A 589 21.96 28.66 35.16
C GLN A 589 22.18 27.29 34.55
N ASP A 590 23.27 26.58 34.83
CA ASP A 590 23.56 25.25 34.28
C ASP A 590 22.71 24.13 34.91
N ASN A 591 22.01 24.44 36.03
CA ASN A 591 21.12 23.49 36.71
C ASN A 591 19.65 23.63 36.33
N ILE A 592 19.33 24.64 35.51
CA ILE A 592 17.98 24.85 35.02
C ILE A 592 17.83 24.16 33.66
N TYR A 593 16.82 23.38 33.52
CA TYR A 593 16.49 22.73 32.24
C TYR A 593 14.99 22.78 31.97
N ASP A 594 14.64 22.81 30.70
CA ASP A 594 13.26 22.75 30.27
C ASP A 594 12.66 21.36 30.54
N ARG A 595 11.61 21.30 31.32
CA ARG A 595 10.76 20.12 31.47
C ARG A 595 9.53 20.26 30.61
N MET A 596 9.26 19.20 29.85
CA MET A 596 8.05 19.07 29.05
C MET A 596 7.15 18.00 29.66
N GLU A 597 5.92 18.36 29.97
CA GLU A 597 4.87 17.40 30.30
C GLU A 597 4.14 17.05 29.03
N MET A 598 4.09 15.77 28.69
CA MET A 598 3.40 15.28 27.52
C MET A 598 1.99 14.80 27.89
N THR A 599 1.06 14.79 26.94
CA THR A 599 -0.17 14.01 27.08
C THR A 599 0.17 12.53 27.17
N SER A 600 -0.79 11.70 27.61
CA SER A 600 -0.70 10.24 27.37
C SER A 600 -0.39 9.96 25.89
N VAL A 601 0.26 8.85 25.60
CA VAL A 601 0.56 8.46 24.22
C VAL A 601 -0.74 8.40 23.41
N ASN A 602 -0.77 9.08 22.25
CA ASN A 602 -1.96 9.27 21.41
C ASN A 602 -3.14 9.96 22.12
N GLY A 603 -2.87 10.78 23.13
CA GLY A 603 -3.92 11.45 23.95
C GLY A 603 -4.60 12.63 23.27
N HIS A 604 -4.10 13.11 22.14
CA HIS A 604 -4.69 14.26 21.43
C HIS A 604 -5.16 13.88 20.02
N ARG A 605 -6.42 14.17 19.72
CA ARG A 605 -6.96 13.97 18.37
C ARG A 605 -6.86 15.25 17.54
N MET A 606 -6.15 15.18 16.42
CA MET A 606 -6.02 16.30 15.47
C MET A 606 -7.38 16.61 14.79
N LYS A 607 -7.44 17.78 14.13
CA LYS A 607 -8.60 18.15 13.29
C LYS A 607 -8.83 17.12 12.19
N ALA A 608 -10.09 16.95 11.79
CA ALA A 608 -10.48 16.05 10.72
C ALA A 608 -9.83 16.46 9.39
N TYR A 609 -9.42 15.45 8.64
CA TYR A 609 -8.93 15.56 7.27
C TYR A 609 -10.09 15.71 6.30
N PHE A 610 -9.96 16.62 5.33
CA PHE A 610 -10.89 16.75 4.21
C PHE A 610 -10.14 17.14 2.94
N ARG A 611 -10.45 16.47 1.84
CA ARG A 611 -9.85 16.75 0.53
C ARG A 611 -10.87 16.55 -0.58
N LEU A 612 -10.88 17.48 -1.52
CA LEU A 612 -11.63 17.41 -2.76
C LEU A 612 -10.69 17.58 -3.94
N ASP A 613 -10.66 16.60 -4.83
CA ASP A 613 -9.87 16.60 -6.06
C ASP A 613 -10.81 16.60 -7.26
N VAL A 614 -10.45 17.35 -8.30
CA VAL A 614 -11.22 17.44 -9.55
C VAL A 614 -10.28 17.29 -10.73
N ALA A 615 -10.68 16.53 -11.73
CA ALA A 615 -9.98 16.43 -13.00
C ALA A 615 -10.94 16.49 -14.19
N TYR A 616 -10.48 17.07 -15.28
CA TYR A 616 -11.17 17.05 -16.55
C TYR A 616 -10.26 16.48 -17.62
N THR A 617 -10.69 15.39 -18.27
CA THR A 617 -9.91 14.67 -19.28
C THR A 617 -10.57 14.82 -20.65
N PHE A 618 -9.78 15.24 -21.61
CA PHE A 618 -10.10 15.26 -23.04
C PHE A 618 -9.43 14.07 -23.71
N LYS A 619 -10.21 13.10 -24.20
CA LYS A 619 -9.73 11.93 -24.92
C LYS A 619 -9.96 12.11 -26.42
N PHE A 620 -8.90 11.99 -27.21
CA PHE A 620 -8.93 12.12 -28.67
C PHE A 620 -8.59 10.77 -29.30
N LEU A 621 -9.52 10.23 -30.09
CA LEU A 621 -9.34 8.98 -30.82
C LEU A 621 -8.89 9.30 -32.26
N ARG A 622 -7.70 8.84 -32.62
CA ARG A 622 -7.14 8.91 -33.97
C ARG A 622 -7.10 7.51 -34.57
N LYS A 623 -6.85 7.40 -35.88
CA LYS A 623 -6.81 6.09 -36.58
C LYS A 623 -5.75 5.14 -36.01
N ARG A 624 -4.61 5.65 -35.52
CA ARG A 624 -3.47 4.86 -35.06
C ARG A 624 -3.00 5.24 -33.64
N SER A 625 -3.67 6.18 -33.00
CA SER A 625 -3.26 6.65 -31.68
C SER A 625 -4.45 7.15 -30.87
N THR A 626 -4.32 7.07 -29.56
CA THR A 626 -5.23 7.71 -28.61
C THR A 626 -4.44 8.72 -27.81
N HIS A 627 -4.97 9.92 -27.67
CA HIS A 627 -4.35 10.98 -26.87
C HIS A 627 -5.30 11.42 -25.78
N ASP A 628 -4.80 11.51 -24.56
CA ASP A 628 -5.53 12.02 -23.41
C ASP A 628 -4.83 13.28 -22.89
N LEU A 629 -5.60 14.35 -22.72
CA LEU A 629 -5.16 15.57 -22.04
C LEU A 629 -6.00 15.73 -20.78
N THR A 630 -5.38 15.63 -19.63
CA THR A 630 -6.02 15.76 -18.32
C THR A 630 -5.55 17.03 -17.63
N VAL A 631 -6.50 17.87 -17.25
CA VAL A 631 -6.26 19.02 -16.36
C VAL A 631 -6.87 18.66 -15.01
N SER A 632 -6.10 18.75 -13.95
CA SER A 632 -6.55 18.37 -12.62
C SER A 632 -6.11 19.35 -11.54
N VAL A 633 -6.86 19.39 -10.47
CA VAL A 633 -6.55 20.15 -9.26
C VAL A 633 -6.72 19.25 -8.07
N PHE A 634 -5.63 18.99 -7.38
CA PHE A 634 -5.59 18.32 -6.11
C PHE A 634 -5.90 19.31 -4.98
N ASN A 635 -6.70 18.91 -4.01
CA ASN A 635 -7.11 19.73 -2.86
C ASN A 635 -7.69 21.09 -3.28
N VAL A 636 -8.75 21.05 -4.12
CA VAL A 636 -9.43 22.27 -4.67
C VAL A 636 -9.80 23.27 -3.58
N THR A 637 -10.14 22.77 -2.40
CA THR A 637 -10.54 23.60 -1.23
C THR A 637 -9.36 24.30 -0.58
N ASN A 638 -8.13 24.00 -0.98
CA ASN A 638 -6.88 24.44 -0.34
C ASN A 638 -6.90 24.30 1.18
N ARG A 639 -7.56 23.24 1.68
CA ARG A 639 -7.61 22.99 3.11
C ARG A 639 -6.24 22.55 3.60
N HIS A 640 -5.74 23.23 4.62
CA HIS A 640 -4.51 22.88 5.31
C HIS A 640 -4.79 21.71 6.25
N ASN A 641 -4.68 20.49 5.73
CA ASN A 641 -4.87 19.27 6.51
C ASN A 641 -3.70 19.08 7.49
N PRO A 642 -3.98 18.70 8.74
CA PRO A 642 -2.93 18.59 9.74
C PRO A 642 -2.04 17.36 9.45
N TYR A 643 -0.74 17.62 9.31
CA TYR A 643 0.29 16.60 9.26
C TYR A 643 0.90 16.39 10.64
N LEU A 644 1.31 17.48 11.28
CA LEU A 644 1.92 17.56 12.60
C LEU A 644 1.45 18.84 13.28
N ILE A 645 1.25 18.79 14.59
CA ILE A 645 1.09 19.95 15.44
C ILE A 645 2.21 19.97 16.48
N TYR A 646 2.71 21.15 16.79
CA TYR A 646 3.75 21.34 17.81
C TYR A 646 3.54 22.67 18.56
N ASN A 647 4.08 22.73 19.75
CA ASN A 647 4.05 23.94 20.54
C ASN A 647 5.36 24.72 20.34
N ASP A 648 5.23 25.98 19.94
CA ASP A 648 6.34 26.89 19.74
C ASP A 648 6.19 28.05 20.76
N TYR A 649 6.91 27.96 21.85
CA TYR A 649 6.87 28.94 22.96
C TYR A 649 5.44 29.31 23.43
N GLY A 650 4.61 28.30 23.66
CA GLY A 650 3.23 28.49 24.13
C GLY A 650 2.20 28.71 23.00
N THR A 651 2.63 28.80 21.76
CA THR A 651 1.75 28.92 20.59
C THR A 651 1.67 27.61 19.82
N TRP A 652 0.47 27.07 19.63
CA TRP A 652 0.26 25.88 18.84
C TRP A 652 0.37 26.17 17.34
N LYS A 653 1.29 25.49 16.68
CA LYS A 653 1.51 25.57 15.23
C LYS A 653 1.15 24.24 14.58
N GLN A 654 0.66 24.31 13.33
CA GLN A 654 0.32 23.17 12.51
C GLN A 654 1.17 23.18 11.25
N ILE A 655 1.76 22.04 10.93
CA ILE A 655 2.39 21.76 9.63
C ILE A 655 1.36 21.05 8.76
N SER A 656 1.25 21.48 7.51
CA SER A 656 0.45 20.86 6.44
C SER A 656 1.34 20.73 5.21
N ILE A 657 1.35 19.57 4.56
CA ILE A 657 2.31 19.26 3.49
C ILE A 657 1.74 19.57 2.11
N MET A 658 0.46 19.26 1.88
CA MET A 658 -0.14 19.29 0.53
C MET A 658 -1.18 20.41 0.38
N PRO A 659 -0.78 21.56 -0.16
CA PRO A 659 -1.71 22.64 -0.52
C PRO A 659 -2.51 22.27 -1.78
N VAL A 660 -3.24 23.24 -2.34
CA VAL A 660 -3.80 23.13 -3.68
C VAL A 660 -2.70 22.95 -4.72
N MET A 661 -2.80 21.89 -5.55
CA MET A 661 -1.80 21.59 -6.57
C MET A 661 -2.47 21.34 -7.93
N PRO A 662 -2.34 22.28 -8.89
CA PRO A 662 -2.80 22.08 -10.25
C PRO A 662 -1.84 21.17 -11.03
N SER A 663 -2.36 20.41 -11.99
CA SER A 663 -1.58 19.57 -12.87
C SER A 663 -2.18 19.51 -14.27
N VAL A 664 -1.29 19.36 -15.25
CA VAL A 664 -1.66 19.04 -16.63
C VAL A 664 -0.87 17.82 -17.06
N ARG A 665 -1.56 16.79 -17.53
CA ARG A 665 -0.95 15.55 -18.02
C ARG A 665 -1.38 15.32 -19.47
N TRP A 666 -0.42 15.05 -20.34
CA TRP A 666 -0.69 14.55 -21.68
C TRP A 666 -0.16 13.12 -21.81
N SER A 667 -0.97 12.22 -22.37
CA SER A 667 -0.53 10.88 -22.72
C SER A 667 -0.94 10.51 -24.14
N ALA A 668 -0.12 9.68 -24.78
CA ALA A 668 -0.34 9.21 -26.14
C ALA A 668 -0.01 7.72 -26.24
N LYS A 669 -0.96 6.94 -26.75
CA LYS A 669 -0.83 5.50 -26.99
C LYS A 669 -0.88 5.24 -28.51
N PHE A 670 0.07 4.42 -29.01
CA PHE A 670 0.25 4.08 -30.42
C PHE A 670 0.23 2.56 -30.64
#